data_012e790ff4ccc29694e05ecd59e4fa96
#
_entry.id   012e790ff4ccc29694e05ecd59e4fa96
#
_cell.length_a   1.000
_cell.length_b   1.000
_cell.length_c   1.000
_cell.angle_alpha   90.00
_cell.angle_beta   90.00
_cell.angle_gamma   90.00
#
_symmetry.space_group_name_H-M   'P 1'
#
loop_
_entity.id
_entity.type
_entity.pdbx_description
1 polymer ?
#
loop_
_entity_poly.entity_id
_entity_poly.type
_entity_poly.pdbx_seq_one_letter_code
_entity_poly.pdbx_strand_id
1 'polypeptide(L)'
;MSKQQKENGIKRAYEGGMSALKRFFRWIKRAFWGSKTEWRNGEREIESPARLLKEAFFRKKSAVVALLTLTALLLFVFIAPVFVPLEINYTDPLQQNVSPGYSLRSLPRALKKDIQDINGFADFTVGVSGAGEVFVWGNTQNRLTKLDLKDIPKQVKTEGAVRAAAGKDHIIAVTKTGAIVGWGDKSCGQYGTEPVLNALPMPENLRGGVQAEEVASLACGYQATALVMKNGKAYAWGNINAVRNLADFQNAEGIEKIVFTNAAAVALNKEGKIITGRENSFISAVGKGGRYPTLQGYLQDKRVVALAADNKCIALITENGELLVSGSFENGEDELPTLREGEYFTRLAGGTRHFVGLTNLGKVYAWGHNAYKQCEIHTENVRDGEVFAGALQSYASDSAGKLQDSAGLKGYLMGTDGRGRDVFARIVHGGKMTMTVGVVAVLVSSVIAILVGCIAGYFGGAIDTLLMRVTEIFSSIPFLPFAMLLSQIIKNYSVSETMRIFIIMLILGALSWTGLARMIRGQILVEREKEFVLAARAIGVKESKIAFKHVLPNIISVILVSMTLDFAGCLLTESSLSYLGFGVQQPRPTWGNMLSGSNNSTVIQNYWWQWLFPALFLSVAVICINVIGDALRDALDPKK
;
A
#
# COMPACT_ATOMS: atom_id res chain seq x y z
N MET A 1 -33.37 -14.71 -21.43
CA MET A 1 -33.39 -13.26 -21.37
C MET A 1 -32.06 -12.73 -21.93
N SER A 2 -32.12 -11.89 -22.97
CA SER A 2 -30.92 -11.37 -23.64
C SER A 2 -30.14 -10.42 -22.73
N LYS A 3 -28.81 -10.31 -22.93
CA LYS A 3 -27.91 -9.43 -22.19
C LYS A 3 -28.45 -7.98 -22.13
N GLN A 4 -29.10 -7.56 -23.20
CA GLN A 4 -29.74 -6.24 -23.37
C GLN A 4 -30.98 -6.02 -22.49
N GLN A 5 -31.74 -7.07 -22.17
CA GLN A 5 -32.89 -6.98 -21.24
C GLN A 5 -32.45 -6.88 -19.78
N LYS A 6 -31.32 -7.48 -19.41
CA LYS A 6 -30.71 -7.33 -18.07
C LYS A 6 -30.13 -5.93 -17.86
N GLU A 7 -29.44 -5.38 -18.85
CA GLU A 7 -28.90 -3.99 -18.78
C GLU A 7 -30.01 -2.94 -18.69
N ASN A 8 -31.08 -3.10 -19.46
CA ASN A 8 -32.22 -2.18 -19.40
C ASN A 8 -32.99 -2.30 -18.07
N GLY A 9 -33.06 -3.47 -17.45
CA GLY A 9 -33.63 -3.67 -16.13
C GLY A 9 -32.82 -2.98 -15.03
N ILE A 10 -31.50 -3.10 -15.06
CA ILE A 10 -30.56 -2.46 -14.11
C ILE A 10 -30.61 -0.94 -14.28
N LYS A 11 -30.65 -0.44 -15.52
CA LYS A 11 -30.74 1.01 -15.79
C LYS A 11 -32.04 1.62 -15.28
N ARG A 12 -33.21 0.95 -15.46
CA ARG A 12 -34.50 1.37 -14.91
C ARG A 12 -34.54 1.33 -13.38
N ALA A 13 -33.95 0.32 -12.74
CA ALA A 13 -33.84 0.24 -11.29
C ALA A 13 -32.93 1.35 -10.73
N TYR A 14 -31.83 1.66 -11.40
CA TYR A 14 -30.91 2.76 -11.05
C TYR A 14 -31.57 4.14 -11.21
N GLU A 15 -32.29 4.38 -12.31
CA GLU A 15 -33.02 5.62 -12.57
C GLU A 15 -34.20 5.78 -11.59
N GLY A 16 -34.89 4.70 -11.24
CA GLY A 16 -35.95 4.66 -10.22
C GLY A 16 -35.43 4.99 -8.84
N GLY A 17 -34.29 4.38 -8.43
CA GLY A 17 -33.60 4.68 -7.17
C GLY A 17 -33.11 6.12 -7.07
N MET A 18 -32.50 6.65 -8.14
CA MET A 18 -32.07 8.04 -8.23
C MET A 18 -33.25 9.03 -8.15
N SER A 19 -34.41 8.70 -8.72
CA SER A 19 -35.59 9.55 -8.64
C SER A 19 -36.23 9.53 -7.24
N ALA A 20 -36.18 8.41 -6.55
CA ALA A 20 -36.61 8.29 -5.15
C ALA A 20 -35.68 9.05 -4.21
N LEU A 21 -34.36 8.93 -4.41
CA LEU A 21 -33.34 9.67 -3.68
C LEU A 21 -33.49 11.20 -3.87
N LYS A 22 -33.71 11.65 -5.11
CA LYS A 22 -33.97 13.07 -5.43
C LYS A 22 -35.29 13.56 -4.82
N ARG A 23 -36.32 12.71 -4.69
CA ARG A 23 -37.59 13.04 -3.98
C ARG A 23 -37.36 13.11 -2.48
N PHE A 24 -36.60 12.21 -1.89
CA PHE A 24 -36.22 12.21 -0.48
C PHE A 24 -35.38 13.45 -0.12
N PHE A 25 -34.37 13.80 -0.90
CA PHE A 25 -33.58 15.02 -0.70
C PHE A 25 -34.42 16.31 -0.89
N ARG A 26 -35.35 16.32 -1.83
CA ARG A 26 -36.29 17.44 -1.98
C ARG A 26 -37.28 17.54 -0.80
N TRP A 27 -37.69 16.41 -0.24
CA TRP A 27 -38.52 16.37 0.96
C TRP A 27 -37.72 16.86 2.18
N ILE A 28 -36.49 16.40 2.40
CA ILE A 28 -35.60 16.92 3.44
C ILE A 28 -35.40 18.43 3.26
N LYS A 29 -35.10 18.88 2.04
CA LYS A 29 -34.90 20.30 1.75
C LYS A 29 -36.16 21.13 2.09
N ARG A 30 -37.36 20.62 1.82
CA ARG A 30 -38.62 21.27 2.21
C ARG A 30 -38.88 21.23 3.72
N ALA A 31 -38.50 20.14 4.39
CA ALA A 31 -38.67 20.03 5.85
C ALA A 31 -37.66 20.94 6.60
N PHE A 32 -36.43 21.11 6.07
CA PHE A 32 -35.38 21.96 6.67
C PHE A 32 -35.43 23.43 6.23
N TRP A 33 -35.81 23.71 4.99
CA TRP A 33 -35.86 25.04 4.39
C TRP A 33 -37.30 25.43 4.06
N GLY A 34 -38.26 25.13 4.95
CA GLY A 34 -39.67 25.42 4.78
C GLY A 34 -39.94 26.79 4.13
N SER A 35 -40.96 26.84 3.29
CA SER A 35 -41.35 27.92 2.38
C SER A 35 -41.05 29.33 2.93
N LYS A 36 -40.34 30.14 2.13
CA LYS A 36 -40.34 31.59 2.26
C LYS A 36 -41.79 32.07 2.19
N THR A 37 -42.42 32.29 3.32
CA THR A 37 -43.56 33.21 3.41
C THR A 37 -42.96 34.59 3.69
N GLU A 38 -42.76 35.36 2.62
CA GLU A 38 -42.52 36.79 2.72
C GLU A 38 -43.82 37.42 3.23
N TRP A 39 -43.91 37.71 4.51
CA TRP A 39 -44.85 38.69 5.05
C TRP A 39 -44.08 40.01 5.20
N ARG A 40 -44.36 40.95 4.35
CA ARG A 40 -44.02 42.37 4.47
C ARG A 40 -44.97 42.99 5.47
N ASN A 41 -44.51 43.35 6.64
CA ASN A 41 -44.76 44.55 7.45
C ASN A 41 -44.55 44.27 8.94
N GLY A 42 -43.49 44.81 9.52
CA GLY A 42 -43.49 45.35 10.88
C GLY A 42 -43.49 44.44 12.09
N GLU A 43 -43.53 43.11 12.00
CA GLU A 43 -43.43 42.19 13.13
C GLU A 43 -42.13 41.38 13.07
N ARG A 44 -41.51 41.11 14.24
CA ARG A 44 -40.24 40.38 14.42
C ARG A 44 -40.22 39.19 13.49
N GLU A 45 -39.25 39.18 12.57
CA GLU A 45 -38.96 38.00 11.75
C GLU A 45 -38.83 36.79 12.68
N ILE A 46 -39.77 35.85 12.59
CA ILE A 46 -39.62 34.54 13.21
C ILE A 46 -38.51 33.87 12.42
N GLU A 47 -37.29 33.93 12.96
CA GLU A 47 -36.13 33.30 12.34
C GLU A 47 -36.44 31.83 12.08
N SER A 48 -36.17 31.37 10.86
CA SER A 48 -36.43 29.96 10.51
C SER A 48 -35.61 29.04 11.43
N PRO A 49 -36.20 27.94 11.95
CA PRO A 49 -35.47 26.99 12.82
C PRO A 49 -34.14 26.55 12.26
N ALA A 50 -34.02 26.48 10.93
CA ALA A 50 -32.75 26.13 10.25
C ALA A 50 -31.66 27.22 10.36
N ARG A 51 -32.05 28.52 10.43
CA ARG A 51 -31.11 29.62 10.62
C ARG A 51 -30.58 29.63 12.05
N LEU A 52 -31.47 29.47 13.04
CA LEU A 52 -31.08 29.34 14.44
C LEU A 52 -30.14 28.15 14.68
N LEU A 53 -30.47 26.99 14.11
CA LEU A 53 -29.64 25.80 14.17
C LEU A 53 -28.25 26.05 13.57
N LYS A 54 -28.17 26.69 12.40
CA LYS A 54 -26.93 27.05 11.74
C LYS A 54 -26.09 28.00 12.59
N GLU A 55 -26.70 29.07 13.13
CA GLU A 55 -26.00 30.06 13.96
C GLU A 55 -25.48 29.42 15.26
N ALA A 56 -26.34 28.62 15.95
CA ALA A 56 -25.93 27.90 17.16
C ALA A 56 -24.79 26.90 16.91
N PHE A 57 -24.83 26.15 15.79
CA PHE A 57 -23.78 25.21 15.42
C PHE A 57 -22.45 25.93 15.14
N PHE A 58 -22.45 26.96 14.28
CA PHE A 58 -21.23 27.68 13.89
C PHE A 58 -20.65 28.56 15.03
N ARG A 59 -21.41 28.86 16.07
CA ARG A 59 -20.91 29.51 17.28
C ARG A 59 -19.96 28.61 18.09
N LYS A 60 -20.08 27.28 17.97
CA LYS A 60 -19.20 26.32 18.63
C LYS A 60 -17.95 26.06 17.79
N LYS A 61 -16.81 26.62 18.20
CA LYS A 61 -15.52 26.45 17.50
C LYS A 61 -15.13 24.99 17.33
N SER A 62 -15.36 24.14 18.34
CA SER A 62 -15.08 22.70 18.26
C SER A 62 -15.86 21.98 17.16
N ALA A 63 -17.15 22.34 16.99
CA ALA A 63 -17.99 21.77 15.94
C ALA A 63 -17.53 22.18 14.53
N VAL A 64 -17.09 23.43 14.37
CA VAL A 64 -16.56 23.93 13.10
C VAL A 64 -15.24 23.20 12.74
N VAL A 65 -14.33 23.06 13.71
CA VAL A 65 -13.08 22.31 13.52
C VAL A 65 -13.38 20.85 13.18
N ALA A 66 -14.28 20.20 13.91
CA ALA A 66 -14.67 18.82 13.63
C ALA A 66 -15.30 18.66 12.23
N LEU A 67 -16.17 19.60 11.82
CA LEU A 67 -16.77 19.59 10.49
C LEU A 67 -15.73 19.75 9.38
N LEU A 68 -14.79 20.67 9.53
CA LEU A 68 -13.71 20.88 8.55
C LEU A 68 -12.81 19.66 8.48
N THR A 69 -12.42 19.09 9.62
CA THR A 69 -11.60 17.88 9.70
C THR A 69 -12.30 16.67 9.06
N LEU A 70 -13.59 16.46 9.39
CA LEU A 70 -14.35 15.36 8.79
C LEU A 70 -14.54 15.56 7.28
N THR A 71 -14.80 16.80 6.83
CA THR A 71 -14.90 17.11 5.40
C THR A 71 -13.59 16.85 4.69
N ALA A 72 -12.45 17.28 5.24
CA ALA A 72 -11.13 16.99 4.70
C ALA A 72 -10.86 15.49 4.64
N LEU A 73 -11.24 14.74 5.69
CA LEU A 73 -11.11 13.29 5.74
C LEU A 73 -11.97 12.60 4.67
N LEU A 74 -13.23 13.03 4.49
CA LEU A 74 -14.11 12.50 3.45
C LEU A 74 -13.55 12.80 2.04
N LEU A 75 -13.11 14.02 1.79
CA LEU A 75 -12.46 14.37 0.53
C LEU A 75 -11.22 13.49 0.30
N PHE A 76 -10.40 13.29 1.33
CA PHE A 76 -9.24 12.42 1.27
C PHE A 76 -9.61 10.98 0.88
N VAL A 77 -10.56 10.33 1.58
CA VAL A 77 -10.88 8.91 1.32
C VAL A 77 -11.70 8.68 0.04
N PHE A 78 -12.41 9.69 -0.49
CA PHE A 78 -13.20 9.54 -1.72
C PHE A 78 -12.50 10.06 -2.97
N ILE A 79 -11.60 11.05 -2.86
CA ILE A 79 -10.88 11.64 -4.00
C ILE A 79 -9.50 11.02 -4.18
N ALA A 80 -8.74 10.82 -3.10
CA ALA A 80 -7.38 10.29 -3.20
C ALA A 80 -7.27 8.91 -3.88
N PRO A 81 -8.27 7.98 -3.82
CA PRO A 81 -8.24 6.73 -4.58
C PRO A 81 -8.08 6.89 -6.09
N VAL A 82 -8.44 8.05 -6.65
CA VAL A 82 -8.28 8.36 -8.08
C VAL A 82 -6.79 8.51 -8.44
N PHE A 83 -5.99 9.02 -7.50
CA PHE A 83 -4.56 9.31 -7.69
C PHE A 83 -3.64 8.23 -7.09
N VAL A 84 -4.17 7.43 -6.19
CA VAL A 84 -3.44 6.38 -5.48
C VAL A 84 -4.04 5.02 -5.88
N PRO A 85 -3.50 4.35 -6.90
CA PRO A 85 -4.01 3.05 -7.33
C PRO A 85 -3.77 1.99 -6.24
N LEU A 86 -4.66 1.03 -6.15
CA LEU A 86 -4.54 -0.12 -5.24
C LEU A 86 -4.79 -1.41 -6.02
N GLU A 87 -3.78 -2.21 -6.17
CA GLU A 87 -3.92 -3.61 -6.55
C GLU A 87 -4.30 -4.44 -5.32
N ILE A 88 -5.55 -4.92 -5.31
CA ILE A 88 -6.13 -5.55 -4.11
C ILE A 88 -5.37 -6.82 -3.71
N ASN A 89 -4.94 -7.63 -4.69
CA ASN A 89 -4.27 -8.92 -4.48
C ASN A 89 -2.74 -8.82 -4.45
N TYR A 90 -2.17 -7.63 -4.67
CA TYR A 90 -0.73 -7.45 -4.68
C TYR A 90 -0.11 -7.77 -3.33
N THR A 91 0.95 -8.57 -3.36
CA THR A 91 1.82 -8.87 -2.20
C THR A 91 3.26 -8.89 -2.67
N ASP A 92 4.16 -8.32 -1.88
CA ASP A 92 5.59 -8.35 -2.17
C ASP A 92 6.40 -8.81 -0.95
N PRO A 93 6.92 -10.05 -0.95
CA PRO A 93 7.74 -10.57 0.14
C PRO A 93 8.98 -9.73 0.44
N LEU A 94 9.54 -9.02 -0.54
CA LEU A 94 10.73 -8.17 -0.37
C LEU A 94 10.41 -6.83 0.30
N GLN A 95 9.15 -6.42 0.31
CA GLN A 95 8.70 -5.15 0.86
C GLN A 95 7.96 -5.30 2.19
N GLN A 96 8.10 -6.44 2.86
CA GLN A 96 7.44 -6.69 4.14
C GLN A 96 7.99 -5.76 5.23
N ASN A 97 7.08 -5.14 5.99
CA ASN A 97 7.39 -4.37 7.17
C ASN A 97 8.39 -3.21 6.96
N VAL A 98 8.39 -2.61 5.76
CA VAL A 98 9.22 -1.42 5.49
C VAL A 98 8.70 -0.24 6.30
N SER A 99 9.59 0.46 6.99
CA SER A 99 9.24 1.61 7.82
C SER A 99 8.76 2.81 6.98
N PRO A 100 7.98 3.73 7.58
CA PRO A 100 7.57 4.97 6.93
C PRO A 100 8.76 5.82 6.49
N GLY A 101 8.68 6.42 5.29
CA GLY A 101 9.69 7.34 4.78
C GLY A 101 9.65 7.46 3.25
N TYR A 102 9.20 8.59 2.74
CA TYR A 102 9.11 8.80 1.28
C TYR A 102 10.48 8.89 0.61
N SER A 103 11.49 9.43 1.28
CA SER A 103 12.86 9.56 0.75
C SER A 103 13.77 8.38 1.11
N LEU A 104 13.23 7.33 1.73
CA LEU A 104 14.00 6.21 2.26
C LEU A 104 14.86 5.52 1.18
N ARG A 105 14.34 5.44 -0.04
CA ARG A 105 14.98 4.78 -1.19
C ARG A 105 15.50 5.76 -2.25
N SER A 106 15.51 7.06 -1.94
CA SER A 106 16.07 8.06 -2.84
C SER A 106 17.59 8.07 -2.77
N LEU A 107 18.26 8.33 -3.92
CA LEU A 107 19.71 8.53 -3.98
C LEU A 107 20.12 9.67 -3.04
N PRO A 108 21.12 9.46 -2.15
CA PRO A 108 21.65 10.50 -1.29
C PRO A 108 22.12 11.73 -2.08
N ARG A 109 21.85 12.94 -1.54
CA ARG A 109 22.14 14.20 -2.26
C ARG A 109 23.62 14.39 -2.57
N ALA A 110 24.49 13.96 -1.65
CA ALA A 110 25.94 14.04 -1.84
C ALA A 110 26.40 13.18 -3.02
N LEU A 111 25.87 11.95 -3.14
CA LEU A 111 26.23 11.03 -4.21
C LEU A 111 25.75 11.46 -5.61
N LYS A 112 24.74 12.34 -5.71
CA LYS A 112 24.24 12.81 -7.02
C LYS A 112 25.26 13.56 -7.89
N LYS A 113 26.32 14.07 -7.29
CA LYS A 113 27.31 14.90 -7.98
C LYS A 113 28.50 14.11 -8.49
N ASP A 114 28.76 12.95 -7.90
CA ASP A 114 30.00 12.20 -8.11
C ASP A 114 29.75 10.71 -7.80
N ILE A 115 29.09 10.02 -8.71
CA ILE A 115 28.78 8.60 -8.60
C ILE A 115 29.95 7.82 -9.19
N GLN A 116 30.62 7.02 -8.39
CA GLN A 116 31.61 6.05 -8.86
C GLN A 116 30.97 4.69 -9.09
N ASP A 117 30.13 4.23 -8.15
CA ASP A 117 29.49 2.92 -8.23
C ASP A 117 28.17 2.91 -7.44
N ILE A 118 27.16 2.20 -7.93
CA ILE A 118 25.93 1.90 -7.23
C ILE A 118 25.60 0.43 -7.46
N ASN A 119 25.36 -0.27 -6.37
CA ASN A 119 25.01 -1.69 -6.38
C ASN A 119 23.84 -1.94 -5.43
N GLY A 120 22.81 -2.64 -5.88
CA GLY A 120 21.64 -2.97 -5.09
C GLY A 120 21.34 -4.46 -5.10
N PHE A 121 20.95 -5.01 -3.96
CA PHE A 121 20.48 -6.39 -3.83
C PHE A 121 19.31 -6.43 -2.83
N ALA A 122 18.39 -7.34 -3.02
CA ALA A 122 17.17 -7.47 -2.22
C ALA A 122 16.36 -6.16 -2.15
N ASP A 123 16.45 -5.39 -1.07
CA ASP A 123 15.60 -4.21 -0.84
C ASP A 123 16.36 -2.97 -0.34
N PHE A 124 17.70 -3.00 -0.40
CA PHE A 124 18.56 -1.84 -0.14
C PHE A 124 19.68 -1.70 -1.18
N THR A 125 20.34 -0.56 -1.17
CA THR A 125 21.35 -0.17 -2.17
C THR A 125 22.55 0.44 -1.46
N VAL A 126 23.74 0.17 -1.95
CA VAL A 126 24.99 0.82 -1.55
C VAL A 126 25.55 1.60 -2.74
N GLY A 127 26.18 2.74 -2.46
CA GLY A 127 26.87 3.54 -3.47
C GLY A 127 28.17 4.11 -2.94
N VAL A 128 29.11 4.32 -3.82
CA VAL A 128 30.43 4.90 -3.57
C VAL A 128 30.58 6.14 -4.43
N SER A 129 31.01 7.26 -3.83
CA SER A 129 31.37 8.47 -4.56
C SER A 129 32.79 8.39 -5.10
N GLY A 130 33.16 9.20 -6.10
CA GLY A 130 34.54 9.33 -6.57
C GLY A 130 35.53 9.76 -5.47
N ALA A 131 35.04 10.48 -4.44
CA ALA A 131 35.81 10.77 -3.24
C ALA A 131 36.03 9.53 -2.34
N GLY A 132 35.30 8.44 -2.56
CA GLY A 132 35.37 7.20 -1.77
C GLY A 132 34.41 7.18 -0.58
N GLU A 133 33.47 8.12 -0.48
CA GLU A 133 32.43 8.09 0.55
C GLU A 133 31.41 7.00 0.25
N VAL A 134 31.05 6.22 1.26
CA VAL A 134 30.07 5.13 1.13
C VAL A 134 28.70 5.58 1.66
N PHE A 135 27.67 5.31 0.90
CA PHE A 135 26.27 5.60 1.22
C PHE A 135 25.43 4.34 1.16
N VAL A 136 24.49 4.19 2.10
CA VAL A 136 23.54 3.06 2.12
C VAL A 136 22.13 3.62 2.27
N TRP A 137 21.21 3.16 1.41
CA TRP A 137 19.81 3.57 1.44
C TRP A 137 18.87 2.43 1.05
N GLY A 138 17.60 2.59 1.38
CA GLY A 138 16.58 1.56 1.21
C GLY A 138 16.11 1.00 2.54
N ASN A 139 15.64 -0.25 2.55
CA ASN A 139 15.23 -0.94 3.77
C ASN A 139 16.46 -1.55 4.46
N THR A 140 17.17 -0.74 5.22
CA THR A 140 18.45 -1.09 5.84
C THR A 140 18.33 -1.69 7.23
N GLN A 141 17.13 -1.60 7.86
CA GLN A 141 16.93 -2.00 9.25
C GLN A 141 16.25 -3.36 9.35
N ASN A 142 16.89 -4.29 10.05
CA ASN A 142 16.23 -5.47 10.57
C ASN A 142 15.84 -5.22 12.03
N ARG A 143 14.57 -4.88 12.28
CA ARG A 143 14.06 -4.54 13.63
C ARG A 143 14.04 -5.72 14.59
N LEU A 144 14.00 -6.95 14.07
CA LEU A 144 14.03 -8.16 14.91
C LEU A 144 15.43 -8.42 15.46
N THR A 145 16.46 -8.27 14.63
CA THR A 145 17.86 -8.44 15.01
C THR A 145 18.52 -7.17 15.52
N LYS A 146 17.82 -6.02 15.42
CA LYS A 146 18.32 -4.67 15.74
C LYS A 146 19.54 -4.25 14.91
N LEU A 147 19.71 -4.83 13.74
CA LEU A 147 20.81 -4.56 12.83
C LEU A 147 20.41 -3.45 11.86
N ASP A 148 21.27 -2.44 11.69
CA ASP A 148 21.09 -1.39 10.69
C ASP A 148 22.32 -1.33 9.78
N LEU A 149 22.11 -1.55 8.48
CA LEU A 149 23.17 -1.50 7.47
C LEU A 149 23.69 -0.07 7.22
N LYS A 150 23.02 0.97 7.73
CA LYS A 150 23.52 2.36 7.74
C LYS A 150 24.62 2.59 8.77
N ASP A 151 24.85 1.66 9.68
CA ASP A 151 25.93 1.71 10.65
C ASP A 151 27.25 1.32 9.99
N ILE A 152 27.69 2.15 9.04
CA ILE A 152 28.94 1.95 8.29
C ILE A 152 30.12 1.93 9.27
N PRO A 153 31.03 0.94 9.20
CA PRO A 153 32.20 0.85 10.07
C PRO A 153 33.08 2.09 10.04
N LYS A 154 33.67 2.45 11.19
CA LYS A 154 34.58 3.63 11.31
C LYS A 154 35.72 3.56 10.30
N GLN A 155 36.29 2.38 10.10
CA GLN A 155 37.38 2.17 9.15
C GLN A 155 36.98 2.60 7.73
N VAL A 156 35.81 2.16 7.23
CA VAL A 156 35.30 2.55 5.91
C VAL A 156 35.04 4.06 5.82
N LYS A 157 34.51 4.69 6.90
CA LYS A 157 34.29 6.14 6.93
C LYS A 157 35.58 6.95 6.91
N THR A 158 36.63 6.43 7.56
CA THR A 158 37.91 7.16 7.69
C THR A 158 38.80 6.98 6.46
N GLU A 159 38.90 5.75 5.94
CA GLU A 159 39.79 5.41 4.82
C GLU A 159 39.11 5.69 3.46
N GLY A 160 37.79 5.68 3.41
CA GLY A 160 37.03 5.66 2.16
C GLY A 160 37.08 4.29 1.48
N ALA A 161 36.23 4.06 0.50
CA ALA A 161 36.18 2.82 -0.28
C ALA A 161 36.48 3.05 -1.76
N VAL A 162 37.09 2.05 -2.40
CA VAL A 162 37.21 1.98 -3.87
C VAL A 162 36.06 1.21 -4.49
N ARG A 163 35.51 0.22 -3.79
CA ARG A 163 34.35 -0.58 -4.19
C ARG A 163 33.49 -0.91 -2.97
N ALA A 164 32.17 -1.01 -3.17
CA ALA A 164 31.27 -1.57 -2.18
C ALA A 164 30.17 -2.35 -2.89
N ALA A 165 29.76 -3.49 -2.35
CA ALA A 165 28.71 -4.31 -2.92
C ALA A 165 27.70 -4.73 -1.85
N ALA A 166 26.41 -4.70 -2.23
CA ALA A 166 25.28 -5.12 -1.41
C ALA A 166 24.93 -6.57 -1.69
N GLY A 167 24.82 -7.39 -0.62
CA GLY A 167 24.18 -8.69 -0.65
C GLY A 167 22.77 -8.63 -0.07
N LYS A 168 22.20 -9.78 0.31
CA LYS A 168 20.83 -9.81 0.87
C LYS A 168 20.71 -9.05 2.20
N ASP A 169 21.68 -9.23 3.08
CA ASP A 169 21.64 -8.78 4.48
C ASP A 169 23.00 -8.29 4.99
N HIS A 170 23.96 -8.12 4.07
CA HIS A 170 25.31 -7.69 4.34
C HIS A 170 25.85 -6.76 3.25
N ILE A 171 26.91 -6.04 3.58
CA ILE A 171 27.69 -5.22 2.64
C ILE A 171 29.16 -5.55 2.84
N ILE A 172 29.89 -5.63 1.73
CA ILE A 172 31.35 -5.71 1.72
C ILE A 172 31.89 -4.47 1.02
N ALA A 173 32.93 -3.87 1.57
CA ALA A 173 33.68 -2.78 0.95
C ALA A 173 35.16 -3.10 0.92
N VAL A 174 35.83 -2.66 -0.13
CA VAL A 174 37.29 -2.58 -0.21
C VAL A 174 37.70 -1.14 -0.01
N THR A 175 38.46 -0.86 1.06
CA THR A 175 38.91 0.50 1.37
C THR A 175 40.03 0.97 0.43
N LYS A 176 40.34 2.26 0.42
CA LYS A 176 41.46 2.82 -0.33
C LYS A 176 42.82 2.29 0.15
N THR A 177 42.89 1.82 1.41
CA THR A 177 44.09 1.12 1.94
C THR A 177 44.15 -0.34 1.60
N GLY A 178 43.10 -0.88 0.94
CA GLY A 178 42.99 -2.26 0.52
C GLY A 178 42.39 -3.22 1.54
N ALA A 179 41.93 -2.74 2.69
CA ALA A 179 41.23 -3.57 3.67
C ALA A 179 39.87 -4.02 3.14
N ILE A 180 39.52 -5.30 3.35
CA ILE A 180 38.20 -5.87 3.03
C ILE A 180 37.37 -5.81 4.30
N VAL A 181 36.33 -4.97 4.34
CA VAL A 181 35.51 -4.73 5.50
C VAL A 181 34.07 -5.11 5.22
N GLY A 182 33.51 -5.97 6.07
CA GLY A 182 32.12 -6.41 5.99
C GLY A 182 31.31 -5.88 7.17
N TRP A 183 30.04 -5.57 6.93
CA TRP A 183 29.05 -5.29 7.99
C TRP A 183 27.65 -5.76 7.61
N GLY A 184 26.77 -5.87 8.62
CA GLY A 184 25.47 -6.49 8.49
C GLY A 184 25.41 -7.86 9.14
N ASP A 185 24.69 -8.82 8.55
CA ASP A 185 24.62 -10.19 9.05
C ASP A 185 25.87 -10.98 8.60
N LYS A 186 26.48 -11.70 9.54
CA LYS A 186 27.64 -12.57 9.31
C LYS A 186 27.34 -14.04 9.58
N SER A 187 26.12 -14.37 9.98
CA SER A 187 25.73 -15.70 10.50
C SER A 187 25.93 -16.86 9.49
N CYS A 188 25.99 -16.54 8.19
CA CYS A 188 26.16 -17.50 7.11
C CYS A 188 27.55 -17.44 6.42
N GLY A 189 28.55 -16.84 7.06
CA GLY A 189 29.90 -16.75 6.52
C GLY A 189 30.13 -15.70 5.43
N GLN A 190 29.21 -14.73 5.30
CA GLN A 190 29.24 -13.68 4.27
C GLN A 190 30.52 -12.83 4.31
N TYR A 191 31.11 -12.65 5.50
CA TYR A 191 32.39 -11.92 5.65
C TYR A 191 33.62 -12.81 5.39
N GLY A 192 33.47 -14.14 5.49
CA GLY A 192 34.56 -15.09 5.33
C GLY A 192 35.61 -15.05 6.44
N THR A 193 35.44 -14.27 7.50
CA THR A 193 36.42 -14.06 8.58
C THR A 193 36.37 -15.13 9.67
N GLU A 194 35.21 -15.76 9.86
CA GLU A 194 34.97 -16.78 10.87
C GLU A 194 34.55 -18.11 10.21
N PRO A 195 34.94 -19.27 10.77
CA PRO A 195 34.49 -20.56 10.27
C PRO A 195 33.00 -20.73 10.60
N VAL A 196 32.18 -20.88 9.58
CA VAL A 196 30.73 -21.13 9.69
C VAL A 196 30.39 -22.43 8.98
N LEU A 197 29.52 -23.24 9.54
CA LEU A 197 29.08 -24.50 8.92
C LEU A 197 28.42 -24.21 7.56
N ASN A 198 28.79 -24.95 6.52
CA ASN A 198 28.35 -24.79 5.13
C ASN A 198 28.72 -23.44 4.48
N ALA A 199 29.72 -22.76 4.98
CA ALA A 199 30.27 -21.57 4.36
C ALA A 199 31.71 -21.82 3.83
N LEU A 200 31.97 -21.30 2.65
CA LEU A 200 33.30 -21.21 2.08
C LEU A 200 34.03 -20.05 2.74
N PRO A 201 35.18 -20.26 3.41
CA PRO A 201 35.91 -19.16 4.05
C PRO A 201 36.59 -18.26 3.00
N MET A 202 36.79 -16.99 3.37
CA MET A 202 37.64 -16.09 2.60
C MET A 202 39.09 -16.66 2.56
N PRO A 203 39.71 -16.70 1.40
CA PRO A 203 41.12 -17.17 1.28
C PRO A 203 42.08 -16.41 2.19
N GLU A 204 43.04 -17.11 2.79
CA GLU A 204 43.95 -16.53 3.79
C GLU A 204 44.78 -15.36 3.27
N ASN A 205 45.14 -15.41 1.99
CA ASN A 205 45.91 -14.36 1.31
C ASN A 205 45.11 -13.02 1.19
N LEU A 206 43.81 -13.02 1.40
CA LEU A 206 42.97 -11.80 1.40
C LEU A 206 42.80 -11.20 2.80
N ARG A 207 43.07 -11.96 3.88
CA ARG A 207 42.89 -11.50 5.25
C ARG A 207 43.76 -10.31 5.64
N GLY A 208 44.90 -10.18 4.99
CA GLY A 208 45.80 -9.03 5.13
C GLY A 208 45.45 -7.83 4.27
N GLY A 209 44.36 -7.90 3.52
CA GLY A 209 43.96 -6.90 2.54
C GLY A 209 44.50 -7.19 1.15
N VAL A 210 44.13 -6.33 0.21
CA VAL A 210 44.53 -6.37 -1.21
C VAL A 210 45.10 -5.04 -1.67
N GLN A 211 45.79 -4.98 -2.78
CA GLN A 211 46.09 -3.71 -3.41
C GLN A 211 44.79 -3.12 -4.00
N ALA A 212 44.30 -2.04 -3.43
CA ALA A 212 43.01 -1.44 -3.78
C ALA A 212 42.89 -1.13 -5.28
N GLU A 213 43.99 -0.67 -5.87
CA GLU A 213 44.09 -0.30 -7.29
C GLU A 213 44.01 -1.51 -8.23
N GLU A 214 44.31 -2.69 -7.74
CA GLU A 214 44.25 -3.96 -8.51
C GLU A 214 42.87 -4.63 -8.46
N VAL A 215 41.90 -4.08 -7.72
CA VAL A 215 40.53 -4.58 -7.67
C VAL A 215 39.79 -4.21 -8.95
N ALA A 216 39.39 -5.20 -9.73
CA ALA A 216 38.58 -5.03 -10.93
C ALA A 216 37.10 -4.95 -10.62
N SER A 217 36.54 -5.92 -9.88
CA SER A 217 35.16 -5.93 -9.48
C SER A 217 34.94 -6.58 -8.12
N LEU A 218 33.90 -6.11 -7.42
CA LEU A 218 33.38 -6.68 -6.18
C LEU A 218 31.89 -6.90 -6.37
N ALA A 219 31.40 -8.08 -6.04
CA ALA A 219 30.00 -8.42 -6.10
C ALA A 219 29.56 -9.19 -4.86
N CYS A 220 28.36 -8.92 -4.38
CA CYS A 220 27.70 -9.69 -3.33
C CYS A 220 26.38 -10.28 -3.86
N GLY A 221 26.07 -11.49 -3.40
CA GLY A 221 24.85 -12.21 -3.72
C GLY A 221 23.98 -12.44 -2.49
N TYR A 222 23.19 -13.49 -2.53
CA TYR A 222 22.23 -13.78 -1.46
C TYR A 222 22.87 -13.93 -0.07
N GLN A 223 23.98 -14.61 0.06
CA GLN A 223 24.80 -14.73 1.27
C GLN A 223 26.25 -15.09 0.87
N ALA A 224 26.72 -14.53 -0.20
CA ALA A 224 28.04 -14.80 -0.77
C ALA A 224 28.67 -13.52 -1.30
N THR A 225 29.99 -13.55 -1.43
CA THR A 225 30.83 -12.46 -1.94
C THR A 225 31.81 -12.99 -2.96
N ALA A 226 32.07 -12.21 -4.00
CA ALA A 226 33.14 -12.46 -4.96
C ALA A 226 33.96 -11.19 -5.22
N LEU A 227 35.28 -11.35 -5.26
CA LEU A 227 36.27 -10.32 -5.57
C LEU A 227 37.06 -10.76 -6.79
N VAL A 228 37.17 -9.91 -7.79
CA VAL A 228 37.98 -10.16 -9.00
C VAL A 228 39.09 -9.11 -9.09
N MET A 229 40.31 -9.57 -9.30
CA MET A 229 41.48 -8.73 -9.47
C MET A 229 41.73 -8.42 -10.95
N LYS A 230 42.39 -7.30 -11.27
CA LYS A 230 42.74 -6.92 -12.66
C LYS A 230 43.59 -7.96 -13.39
N ASN A 231 44.41 -8.74 -12.66
CA ASN A 231 45.17 -9.86 -13.24
C ASN A 231 44.29 -11.05 -13.69
N GLY A 232 42.98 -11.03 -13.33
CA GLY A 232 42.02 -12.07 -13.66
C GLY A 232 41.86 -13.14 -12.59
N LYS A 233 42.50 -13.00 -11.43
CA LYS A 233 42.29 -13.90 -10.31
C LYS A 233 41.01 -13.55 -9.57
N ALA A 234 40.17 -14.56 -9.39
CA ALA A 234 38.89 -14.41 -8.70
C ALA A 234 38.89 -15.15 -7.37
N TYR A 235 38.22 -14.60 -6.40
CA TYR A 235 38.01 -15.15 -5.08
C TYR A 235 36.54 -15.11 -4.71
N ALA A 236 36.01 -16.20 -4.17
CA ALA A 236 34.63 -16.28 -3.74
C ALA A 236 34.53 -16.92 -2.36
N TRP A 237 33.63 -16.44 -1.52
CA TRP A 237 33.37 -16.98 -0.19
C TRP A 237 31.90 -16.74 0.25
N GLY A 238 31.44 -17.43 1.30
CA GLY A 238 30.08 -17.32 1.85
C GLY A 238 29.32 -18.63 1.81
N ASN A 239 27.99 -18.56 1.84
CA ASN A 239 27.09 -19.70 2.01
C ASN A 239 26.97 -20.55 0.73
N ILE A 240 27.53 -21.77 0.74
CA ILE A 240 27.49 -22.72 -0.39
C ILE A 240 26.10 -23.36 -0.59
N ASN A 241 25.24 -23.33 0.42
CA ASN A 241 23.86 -23.82 0.26
C ASN A 241 22.97 -22.79 -0.45
N ALA A 242 23.26 -21.50 -0.29
CA ALA A 242 22.56 -20.42 -0.96
C ALA A 242 23.06 -20.26 -2.41
N VAL A 243 24.37 -20.26 -2.62
CA VAL A 243 25.00 -20.15 -3.94
C VAL A 243 25.78 -21.43 -4.23
N ARG A 244 25.11 -22.36 -4.93
CA ARG A 244 25.56 -23.75 -5.08
C ARG A 244 26.89 -23.94 -5.81
N ASN A 245 27.19 -23.06 -6.75
CA ASN A 245 28.44 -23.11 -7.56
C ASN A 245 29.53 -22.17 -7.05
N LEU A 246 29.43 -21.65 -5.82
CA LEU A 246 30.36 -20.67 -5.27
C LEU A 246 31.80 -21.20 -5.22
N ALA A 247 31.96 -22.48 -4.89
CA ALA A 247 33.28 -23.14 -4.80
C ALA A 247 34.02 -23.18 -6.15
N ASP A 248 33.31 -23.18 -7.27
CA ASP A 248 33.92 -23.21 -8.62
C ASP A 248 34.69 -21.91 -8.93
N PHE A 249 34.44 -20.84 -8.19
CA PHE A 249 35.06 -19.53 -8.37
C PHE A 249 36.07 -19.18 -7.28
N GLN A 250 36.34 -20.08 -6.33
CA GLN A 250 37.40 -19.86 -5.34
C GLN A 250 38.76 -20.10 -5.99
N ASN A 251 39.58 -19.04 -6.09
CA ASN A 251 40.87 -19.04 -6.77
C ASN A 251 40.82 -19.33 -8.30
N ALA A 252 39.69 -19.02 -8.95
CA ALA A 252 39.57 -19.13 -10.40
C ALA A 252 40.47 -18.08 -11.10
N GLU A 253 40.94 -18.41 -12.29
CA GLU A 253 41.83 -17.55 -13.08
C GLU A 253 41.19 -17.16 -14.43
N GLY A 254 41.69 -16.10 -15.04
CA GLY A 254 41.17 -15.60 -16.30
C GLY A 254 39.79 -14.95 -16.24
N ILE A 255 39.31 -14.61 -15.04
CA ILE A 255 37.98 -13.99 -14.81
C ILE A 255 38.08 -12.48 -14.98
N GLU A 256 37.09 -11.88 -15.65
CA GLU A 256 36.92 -10.43 -15.80
C GLU A 256 35.89 -9.87 -14.80
N LYS A 257 34.76 -10.54 -14.65
CA LYS A 257 33.67 -10.13 -13.78
C LYS A 257 32.87 -11.31 -13.24
N ILE A 258 32.40 -11.22 -12.02
CA ILE A 258 31.41 -12.14 -11.43
C ILE A 258 30.17 -11.37 -11.05
N VAL A 259 28.99 -11.94 -11.31
CA VAL A 259 27.67 -11.44 -10.89
C VAL A 259 26.91 -12.56 -10.19
N PHE A 260 25.93 -12.18 -9.37
CA PHE A 260 25.13 -13.13 -8.62
C PHE A 260 23.64 -13.01 -8.94
N THR A 261 23.01 -14.17 -9.09
CA THR A 261 21.58 -14.32 -8.85
C THR A 261 21.33 -14.79 -7.41
N ASN A 262 20.07 -15.05 -7.03
CA ASN A 262 19.78 -15.59 -5.69
C ASN A 262 20.40 -16.98 -5.44
N ALA A 263 20.64 -17.76 -6.49
CA ALA A 263 21.03 -19.16 -6.36
C ALA A 263 22.40 -19.51 -6.99
N ALA A 264 22.96 -18.64 -7.81
CA ALA A 264 24.15 -18.93 -8.58
C ALA A 264 25.07 -17.73 -8.76
N ALA A 265 26.39 -18.01 -8.86
CA ALA A 265 27.39 -17.09 -9.38
C ALA A 265 27.59 -17.35 -10.90
N VAL A 266 27.74 -16.29 -11.67
CA VAL A 266 28.01 -16.34 -13.10
C VAL A 266 29.19 -15.44 -13.40
N ALA A 267 30.19 -15.97 -14.11
CA ALA A 267 31.39 -15.23 -14.46
C ALA A 267 31.49 -14.98 -15.96
N LEU A 268 32.05 -13.83 -16.30
CA LEU A 268 32.59 -13.49 -17.61
C LEU A 268 34.10 -13.62 -17.54
N ASN A 269 34.70 -14.40 -18.43
CA ASN A 269 36.15 -14.49 -18.51
C ASN A 269 36.75 -13.48 -19.50
N LYS A 270 38.07 -13.29 -19.47
CA LYS A 270 38.79 -12.34 -20.35
C LYS A 270 38.69 -12.68 -21.85
N GLU A 271 38.32 -13.92 -22.18
CA GLU A 271 38.08 -14.37 -23.55
C GLU A 271 36.66 -14.03 -24.03
N GLY A 272 35.81 -13.48 -23.16
CA GLY A 272 34.41 -13.17 -23.45
C GLY A 272 33.47 -14.38 -23.37
N LYS A 273 33.85 -15.45 -22.63
CA LYS A 273 32.98 -16.61 -22.40
C LYS A 273 32.29 -16.54 -21.05
N ILE A 274 31.04 -17.01 -21.00
CA ILE A 274 30.25 -17.12 -19.79
C ILE A 274 30.54 -18.44 -19.09
N ILE A 275 30.86 -18.37 -17.80
CA ILE A 275 31.13 -19.52 -16.94
C ILE A 275 30.04 -19.57 -15.86
N THR A 276 29.25 -20.66 -15.85
CA THR A 276 28.20 -20.92 -14.88
C THR A 276 28.54 -22.01 -13.87
N GLY A 277 29.75 -22.57 -13.98
CA GLY A 277 30.16 -23.72 -13.16
C GLY A 277 29.22 -24.91 -13.35
N ARG A 278 28.86 -25.56 -12.24
CA ARG A 278 27.95 -26.73 -12.24
C ARG A 278 26.46 -26.35 -12.28
N GLU A 279 26.11 -25.07 -12.38
CA GLU A 279 24.75 -24.61 -12.34
C GLU A 279 24.08 -24.63 -13.73
N ASN A 280 22.93 -25.26 -13.82
CA ASN A 280 22.15 -25.45 -15.06
C ASN A 280 20.96 -24.53 -15.20
N SER A 281 20.82 -23.52 -14.34
CA SER A 281 19.63 -22.62 -14.32
C SER A 281 19.54 -21.72 -15.56
N PHE A 282 20.64 -21.56 -16.32
CA PHE A 282 20.72 -20.68 -17.49
C PHE A 282 20.73 -21.48 -18.80
N ILE A 283 19.76 -22.35 -19.00
CA ILE A 283 19.66 -23.23 -20.16
C ILE A 283 19.20 -22.47 -21.39
N SER A 284 18.08 -21.76 -21.30
CA SER A 284 17.49 -21.01 -22.44
C SER A 284 17.80 -19.53 -22.37
N ALA A 285 17.82 -18.88 -23.51
CA ALA A 285 18.00 -17.44 -23.63
C ALA A 285 16.92 -16.80 -24.52
N VAL A 286 16.68 -15.50 -24.32
CA VAL A 286 15.81 -14.67 -25.17
C VAL A 286 16.62 -13.50 -25.71
N GLY A 287 16.54 -13.25 -27.01
CA GLY A 287 17.20 -12.16 -27.71
C GLY A 287 16.31 -11.59 -28.81
N LYS A 288 16.84 -10.68 -29.61
CA LYS A 288 16.11 -10.00 -30.70
C LYS A 288 15.48 -10.99 -31.72
N GLY A 289 16.09 -12.18 -31.91
CA GLY A 289 15.59 -13.24 -32.79
C GLY A 289 14.56 -14.18 -32.15
N GLY A 290 14.14 -13.95 -30.90
CA GLY A 290 13.23 -14.80 -30.15
C GLY A 290 13.93 -15.66 -29.10
N ARG A 291 13.30 -16.80 -28.75
CA ARG A 291 13.80 -17.72 -27.71
C ARG A 291 14.77 -18.75 -28.27
N TYR A 292 15.93 -18.90 -27.65
CA TYR A 292 16.97 -19.88 -27.99
C TYR A 292 16.94 -21.05 -27.00
N PRO A 293 17.03 -22.31 -27.45
CA PRO A 293 16.90 -23.46 -26.58
C PRO A 293 18.07 -23.62 -25.60
N THR A 294 19.28 -23.17 -25.97
CA THR A 294 20.43 -23.19 -25.07
C THR A 294 21.28 -21.92 -25.19
N LEU A 295 21.62 -21.33 -24.05
CA LEU A 295 22.51 -20.17 -24.00
C LEU A 295 23.92 -20.49 -24.51
N GLN A 296 24.50 -21.59 -24.04
CA GLN A 296 25.87 -22.00 -24.45
C GLN A 296 25.96 -22.33 -25.93
N GLY A 297 24.96 -23.05 -26.50
CA GLY A 297 24.92 -23.33 -27.94
C GLY A 297 24.81 -22.05 -28.79
N TYR A 298 24.11 -21.04 -28.32
CA TYR A 298 24.00 -19.76 -29.00
C TYR A 298 25.31 -18.94 -28.92
N LEU A 299 26.03 -19.01 -27.79
CA LEU A 299 27.26 -18.27 -27.54
C LEU A 299 28.53 -18.97 -28.04
N GLN A 300 28.42 -20.16 -28.65
CA GLN A 300 29.56 -21.01 -28.99
C GLN A 300 30.66 -20.26 -29.76
N ASP A 301 30.29 -19.36 -30.68
CA ASP A 301 31.19 -18.58 -31.52
C ASP A 301 31.09 -17.06 -31.27
N LYS A 302 30.44 -16.62 -30.19
CA LYS A 302 30.22 -15.21 -29.89
C LYS A 302 30.93 -14.81 -28.60
N ARG A 303 31.61 -13.69 -28.64
CA ARG A 303 32.25 -13.09 -27.50
C ARG A 303 31.22 -12.20 -26.75
N VAL A 304 31.14 -12.34 -25.44
CA VAL A 304 30.37 -11.48 -24.55
C VAL A 304 31.25 -10.34 -24.05
N VAL A 305 30.73 -9.10 -24.09
CA VAL A 305 31.47 -7.89 -23.68
C VAL A 305 30.88 -7.23 -22.43
N ALA A 306 29.66 -7.58 -22.04
CA ALA A 306 29.05 -7.09 -20.79
C ALA A 306 28.15 -8.16 -20.18
N LEU A 307 28.15 -8.22 -18.86
CA LEU A 307 27.34 -9.14 -18.05
C LEU A 307 26.74 -8.39 -16.86
N ALA A 308 25.42 -8.57 -16.64
CA ALA A 308 24.70 -8.13 -15.47
C ALA A 308 23.78 -9.24 -14.97
N ALA A 309 23.37 -9.19 -13.70
CA ALA A 309 22.41 -10.12 -13.13
C ALA A 309 21.36 -9.39 -12.30
N ASP A 310 20.16 -9.93 -12.29
CA ASP A 310 19.15 -9.68 -11.29
C ASP A 310 18.99 -10.90 -10.36
N ASN A 311 17.90 -10.98 -9.59
CA ASN A 311 17.70 -12.09 -8.65
C ASN A 311 17.61 -13.47 -9.30
N LYS A 312 17.16 -13.58 -10.57
CA LYS A 312 16.84 -14.86 -11.23
C LYS A 312 17.37 -14.98 -12.65
N CYS A 313 17.76 -13.86 -13.26
CA CYS A 313 18.17 -13.78 -14.64
C CYS A 313 19.55 -13.15 -14.77
N ILE A 314 20.21 -13.43 -15.88
CA ILE A 314 21.39 -12.70 -16.34
C ILE A 314 21.06 -12.01 -17.66
N ALA A 315 21.59 -10.82 -17.86
CA ALA A 315 21.60 -10.10 -19.13
C ALA A 315 23.04 -9.95 -19.62
N LEU A 316 23.23 -10.12 -20.91
CA LEU A 316 24.55 -10.02 -21.51
C LEU A 316 24.51 -9.33 -22.88
N ILE A 317 25.59 -8.68 -23.25
CA ILE A 317 25.81 -8.07 -24.57
C ILE A 317 26.92 -8.82 -25.27
N THR A 318 26.69 -9.23 -26.52
CA THR A 318 27.73 -9.79 -27.37
C THR A 318 28.57 -8.68 -28.00
N GLU A 319 29.74 -9.01 -28.55
CA GLU A 319 30.60 -8.08 -29.28
C GLU A 319 29.90 -7.38 -30.47
N ASN A 320 28.87 -8.02 -31.02
CA ASN A 320 28.05 -7.46 -32.09
C ASN A 320 26.89 -6.55 -31.54
N GLY A 321 26.90 -6.25 -30.25
CA GLY A 321 25.86 -5.39 -29.61
C GLY A 321 24.50 -6.05 -29.39
N GLU A 322 24.41 -7.38 -29.53
CA GLU A 322 23.17 -8.11 -29.32
C GLU A 322 22.93 -8.34 -27.83
N LEU A 323 21.74 -7.97 -27.35
CA LEU A 323 21.27 -8.19 -25.99
C LEU A 323 20.61 -9.57 -25.89
N LEU A 324 21.04 -10.34 -24.89
CA LEU A 324 20.46 -11.64 -24.52
C LEU A 324 20.12 -11.64 -23.03
N VAL A 325 19.03 -12.29 -22.67
CA VAL A 325 18.63 -12.51 -21.27
C VAL A 325 18.39 -14.02 -21.08
N SER A 326 18.88 -14.57 -19.97
CA SER A 326 18.73 -15.98 -19.63
C SER A 326 18.41 -16.16 -18.16
N GLY A 327 17.55 -17.12 -17.84
CA GLY A 327 17.14 -17.43 -16.47
C GLY A 327 15.65 -17.72 -16.35
N SER A 328 15.08 -17.47 -15.18
CA SER A 328 13.67 -17.68 -14.87
C SER A 328 12.90 -16.35 -14.97
N PHE A 329 12.19 -16.17 -16.07
CA PHE A 329 11.45 -14.94 -16.37
C PHE A 329 10.12 -14.91 -15.60
N GLU A 330 9.97 -13.99 -14.66
CA GLU A 330 8.75 -13.86 -13.82
C GLU A 330 8.15 -12.43 -13.86
N ASN A 331 8.93 -11.45 -14.31
CA ASN A 331 8.55 -10.04 -14.21
C ASN A 331 8.72 -9.27 -15.53
N GLY A 332 8.74 -9.95 -16.67
CA GLY A 332 8.95 -9.32 -17.98
C GLY A 332 10.43 -9.10 -18.32
N GLU A 333 11.35 -9.85 -17.71
CA GLU A 333 12.77 -9.77 -18.02
C GLU A 333 13.06 -10.20 -19.48
N ASP A 334 12.18 -11.01 -20.08
CA ASP A 334 12.20 -11.45 -21.48
C ASP A 334 11.53 -10.47 -22.47
N GLU A 335 10.90 -9.40 -21.97
CA GLU A 335 10.34 -8.33 -22.79
C GLU A 335 11.42 -7.29 -23.14
N LEU A 336 12.29 -7.63 -24.12
CA LEU A 336 13.43 -6.81 -24.45
C LEU A 336 13.03 -5.48 -25.10
N PRO A 337 13.75 -4.36 -24.80
CA PRO A 337 13.48 -3.07 -25.44
C PRO A 337 13.68 -3.11 -26.95
N THR A 338 12.78 -2.43 -27.67
CA THR A 338 12.93 -2.27 -29.12
C THR A 338 13.88 -1.11 -29.42
N LEU A 339 15.00 -1.41 -30.05
CA LEU A 339 16.03 -0.45 -30.43
C LEU A 339 15.77 0.12 -31.83
N ARG A 340 16.26 1.34 -32.09
CA ARG A 340 16.29 1.94 -33.43
C ARG A 340 17.30 1.24 -34.33
N GLU A 341 17.22 1.49 -35.64
CA GLU A 341 18.22 0.98 -36.58
C GLU A 341 19.62 1.55 -36.27
N GLY A 342 20.63 0.69 -36.16
CA GLY A 342 21.99 1.07 -35.77
C GLY A 342 22.21 1.33 -34.28
N GLU A 343 21.17 1.20 -33.44
CA GLU A 343 21.26 1.32 -31.99
C GLU A 343 21.58 -0.05 -31.37
N TYR A 344 22.55 -0.09 -30.44
CA TYR A 344 22.93 -1.29 -29.69
C TYR A 344 23.39 -0.93 -28.29
N PHE A 345 23.29 -1.89 -27.35
CA PHE A 345 23.68 -1.67 -25.97
C PHE A 345 25.20 -1.71 -25.79
N THR A 346 25.71 -0.82 -24.94
CA THR A 346 27.16 -0.73 -24.60
C THR A 346 27.44 -0.98 -23.13
N ARG A 347 26.45 -0.74 -22.24
CA ARG A 347 26.54 -0.92 -20.79
C ARG A 347 25.30 -1.62 -20.26
N LEU A 348 25.45 -2.41 -19.20
CA LEU A 348 24.38 -3.09 -18.48
C LEU A 348 24.56 -2.99 -16.97
N ALA A 349 23.48 -2.80 -16.26
CA ALA A 349 23.37 -2.96 -14.82
C ALA A 349 22.13 -3.79 -14.47
N GLY A 350 22.21 -4.58 -13.40
CA GLY A 350 21.10 -5.38 -12.90
C GLY A 350 20.72 -4.97 -11.48
N GLY A 351 19.43 -4.77 -11.24
CA GLY A 351 18.84 -4.53 -9.93
C GLY A 351 18.21 -5.81 -9.36
N THR A 352 17.25 -5.64 -8.44
CA THR A 352 16.64 -6.82 -7.79
C THR A 352 15.75 -7.64 -8.73
N ARG A 353 15.04 -7.01 -9.66
CA ARG A 353 14.11 -7.67 -10.61
C ARG A 353 14.02 -6.92 -11.93
N HIS A 354 15.03 -6.16 -12.29
CA HIS A 354 15.05 -5.37 -13.51
C HIS A 354 16.47 -5.14 -14.00
N PHE A 355 16.59 -4.77 -15.25
CA PHE A 355 17.84 -4.42 -15.91
C PHE A 355 17.80 -2.98 -16.40
N VAL A 356 18.97 -2.38 -16.50
CA VAL A 356 19.17 -1.05 -17.10
C VAL A 356 20.29 -1.16 -18.12
N GLY A 357 20.08 -0.63 -19.30
CA GLY A 357 21.05 -0.64 -20.38
C GLY A 357 21.25 0.74 -21.00
N LEU A 358 22.50 1.07 -21.34
CA LEU A 358 22.87 2.27 -22.08
C LEU A 358 23.24 1.89 -23.50
N THR A 359 22.76 2.65 -24.48
CA THR A 359 23.05 2.43 -25.90
C THR A 359 24.19 3.32 -26.39
N ASN A 360 24.75 2.97 -27.54
CA ASN A 360 25.77 3.76 -28.26
C ASN A 360 25.29 5.17 -28.64
N LEU A 361 23.97 5.39 -28.69
CA LEU A 361 23.37 6.71 -28.96
C LEU A 361 23.17 7.54 -27.70
N GLY A 362 23.53 7.03 -26.51
CA GLY A 362 23.37 7.70 -25.24
C GLY A 362 21.95 7.60 -24.67
N LYS A 363 21.13 6.68 -25.18
CA LYS A 363 19.78 6.44 -24.67
C LYS A 363 19.81 5.33 -23.62
N VAL A 364 19.04 5.53 -22.54
CA VAL A 364 18.90 4.57 -21.45
C VAL A 364 17.56 3.86 -21.59
N TYR A 365 17.60 2.54 -21.46
CA TYR A 365 16.44 1.68 -21.39
C TYR A 365 16.48 0.87 -20.09
N ALA A 366 15.30 0.65 -19.51
CA ALA A 366 15.17 -0.30 -18.42
C ALA A 366 13.99 -1.24 -18.69
N TRP A 367 14.10 -2.50 -18.28
CA TRP A 367 13.08 -3.53 -18.51
C TRP A 367 13.06 -4.54 -17.36
N GLY A 368 11.99 -5.35 -17.31
CA GLY A 368 11.67 -6.25 -16.23
C GLY A 368 10.56 -5.69 -15.32
N HIS A 369 10.61 -6.01 -14.05
CA HIS A 369 9.60 -5.55 -13.07
C HIS A 369 9.50 -4.02 -13.03
N ASN A 370 8.27 -3.48 -13.18
CA ASN A 370 8.03 -2.03 -13.23
C ASN A 370 6.93 -1.54 -12.26
N ALA A 371 6.54 -2.35 -11.26
CA ALA A 371 5.49 -1.95 -10.31
C ALA A 371 5.84 -0.67 -9.51
N TYR A 372 7.10 -0.34 -9.41
CA TYR A 372 7.61 0.85 -8.72
C TYR A 372 8.12 1.93 -9.66
N LYS A 373 7.84 1.82 -10.97
CA LYS A 373 8.30 2.75 -12.01
C LYS A 373 9.81 2.78 -12.19
N GLN A 374 10.51 1.72 -11.85
CA GLN A 374 11.95 1.62 -11.99
C GLN A 374 12.40 1.50 -13.45
N CYS A 375 11.51 1.09 -14.35
CA CYS A 375 11.78 1.06 -15.79
C CYS A 375 11.36 2.35 -16.52
N GLU A 376 10.80 3.34 -15.80
CA GLU A 376 10.41 4.63 -16.38
C GLU A 376 11.57 5.66 -16.34
N ILE A 377 12.77 5.27 -16.77
CA ILE A 377 13.91 6.19 -16.97
C ILE A 377 13.88 6.72 -18.40
N HIS A 378 13.99 8.04 -18.57
CA HIS A 378 13.70 8.72 -19.84
C HIS A 378 14.81 9.69 -20.26
N THR A 379 16.04 9.26 -20.24
CA THR A 379 17.15 10.11 -20.71
C THR A 379 17.71 9.62 -22.04
N GLU A 380 18.03 10.56 -22.94
CA GLU A 380 18.53 10.31 -24.30
C GLU A 380 19.93 10.90 -24.56
N ASN A 381 20.59 11.49 -23.58
CA ASN A 381 21.85 12.22 -23.78
C ASN A 381 22.99 11.78 -22.86
N VAL A 382 23.04 10.51 -22.49
CA VAL A 382 24.09 9.94 -21.62
C VAL A 382 25.22 9.33 -22.47
N ARG A 383 25.86 10.16 -23.31
CA ARG A 383 27.02 9.69 -24.07
C ARG A 383 28.22 9.51 -23.14
N ASP A 384 28.93 8.39 -23.30
CA ASP A 384 30.10 8.01 -22.49
C ASP A 384 29.86 7.97 -20.97
N GLY A 385 28.59 7.91 -20.54
CA GLY A 385 28.19 7.78 -19.15
C GLY A 385 28.06 6.34 -18.70
N GLU A 386 27.57 6.17 -17.48
CA GLU A 386 27.33 4.88 -16.85
C GLU A 386 25.88 4.73 -16.42
N VAL A 387 25.42 3.48 -16.36
CA VAL A 387 24.12 3.11 -15.82
C VAL A 387 24.29 2.22 -14.60
N PHE A 388 23.44 2.43 -13.61
CA PHE A 388 23.45 1.67 -12.37
C PHE A 388 22.03 1.21 -12.04
N ALA A 389 21.95 0.10 -11.35
CA ALA A 389 20.70 -0.39 -10.81
C ALA A 389 20.84 -0.56 -9.29
N GLY A 390 19.95 0.10 -8.57
CA GLY A 390 19.73 -0.15 -7.16
C GLY A 390 18.78 -1.32 -6.96
N ALA A 391 18.35 -1.56 -5.73
CA ALA A 391 17.43 -2.64 -5.45
C ALA A 391 16.10 -2.49 -6.24
N LEU A 392 15.50 -1.31 -6.22
CA LEU A 392 14.22 -1.01 -6.90
C LEU A 392 14.28 0.34 -7.63
N GLN A 393 15.44 0.73 -8.09
CA GLN A 393 15.68 1.99 -8.78
C GLN A 393 16.69 1.81 -9.92
N SER A 394 16.55 2.67 -10.92
CA SER A 394 17.48 2.81 -12.04
C SER A 394 18.13 4.19 -12.03
N TYR A 395 19.41 4.26 -12.38
CA TYR A 395 20.17 5.50 -12.40
C TYR A 395 21.00 5.59 -13.66
N ALA A 396 21.18 6.81 -14.16
CA ALA A 396 22.09 7.13 -15.27
C ALA A 396 22.93 8.35 -14.89
N SER A 397 24.26 8.26 -15.08
CA SER A 397 25.20 9.35 -14.88
C SER A 397 25.94 9.70 -16.16
N ASP A 398 26.45 10.92 -16.24
CA ASP A 398 27.41 11.29 -17.27
C ASP A 398 28.81 10.72 -17.00
N SER A 399 29.75 10.99 -17.90
CA SER A 399 31.14 10.57 -17.79
C SER A 399 31.89 11.15 -16.59
N ALA A 400 31.36 12.23 -15.97
CA ALA A 400 31.90 12.82 -14.75
C ALA A 400 31.26 12.24 -13.47
N GLY A 401 30.40 11.23 -13.57
CA GLY A 401 29.69 10.64 -12.43
C GLY A 401 28.48 11.46 -11.92
N LYS A 402 28.11 12.54 -12.59
CA LYS A 402 26.95 13.34 -12.19
C LYS A 402 25.65 12.69 -12.64
N LEU A 403 24.69 12.55 -11.71
CA LEU A 403 23.38 12.01 -12.01
C LEU A 403 22.65 12.83 -13.09
N GLN A 404 22.23 12.17 -14.15
CA GLN A 404 21.44 12.74 -15.23
C GLN A 404 19.96 12.39 -15.06
N ASP A 405 19.63 11.16 -14.72
CA ASP A 405 18.26 10.70 -14.53
C ASP A 405 18.18 9.57 -13.50
N SER A 406 16.99 9.39 -12.91
CA SER A 406 16.71 8.30 -11.99
C SER A 406 15.23 7.98 -11.95
N ALA A 407 14.90 6.70 -11.93
CA ALA A 407 13.54 6.18 -11.82
C ALA A 407 13.41 5.18 -10.67
N GLY A 408 12.18 4.90 -10.24
CA GLY A 408 11.88 3.86 -9.27
C GLY A 408 11.41 4.34 -7.90
N LEU A 409 11.31 3.38 -6.99
CA LEU A 409 10.71 3.58 -5.67
C LEU A 409 11.50 4.56 -4.81
N LYS A 410 10.80 5.59 -4.31
CA LYS A 410 11.39 6.58 -3.37
C LYS A 410 11.13 6.23 -1.90
N GLY A 411 10.26 5.28 -1.64
CA GLY A 411 9.87 4.82 -0.31
C GLY A 411 8.34 4.81 -0.13
N TYR A 412 7.90 4.49 1.06
CA TYR A 412 6.47 4.42 1.42
C TYR A 412 6.15 5.47 2.47
N LEU A 413 5.16 6.33 2.19
CA LEU A 413 4.79 7.43 3.08
C LEU A 413 4.43 6.95 4.50
N MET A 414 3.64 5.88 4.60
CA MET A 414 3.21 5.26 5.85
C MET A 414 3.75 3.84 6.05
N GLY A 415 4.81 3.47 5.31
CA GLY A 415 5.39 2.14 5.38
C GLY A 415 4.56 1.06 4.69
N THR A 416 4.96 -0.20 4.90
CA THR A 416 4.27 -1.38 4.39
C THR A 416 3.83 -2.32 5.51
N ASP A 417 2.89 -3.19 5.20
CA ASP A 417 2.42 -4.22 6.13
C ASP A 417 3.22 -5.53 6.03
N GLY A 418 2.83 -6.55 6.81
CA GLY A 418 3.48 -7.87 6.82
C GLY A 418 3.38 -8.66 5.51
N ARG A 419 2.66 -8.16 4.51
CA ARG A 419 2.59 -8.72 3.15
C ARG A 419 3.26 -7.83 2.10
N GLY A 420 3.96 -6.77 2.53
CA GLY A 420 4.63 -5.82 1.64
C GLY A 420 3.70 -4.84 0.94
N ARG A 421 2.46 -4.66 1.42
CA ARG A 421 1.46 -3.78 0.81
C ARG A 421 1.57 -2.38 1.39
N ASP A 422 1.43 -1.36 0.55
CA ASP A 422 1.49 0.06 0.96
C ASP A 422 0.36 0.41 1.94
N VAL A 423 0.73 0.79 3.16
CA VAL A 423 -0.21 1.19 4.23
C VAL A 423 -0.96 2.46 3.85
N PHE A 424 -0.32 3.43 3.18
CA PHE A 424 -0.99 4.67 2.76
C PHE A 424 -2.11 4.40 1.75
N ALA A 425 -1.82 3.66 0.69
CA ALA A 425 -2.82 3.28 -0.30
C ALA A 425 -3.98 2.51 0.34
N ARG A 426 -3.67 1.60 1.27
CA ARG A 426 -4.68 0.82 2.00
C ARG A 426 -5.52 1.67 2.97
N ILE A 427 -4.96 2.70 3.61
CA ILE A 427 -5.71 3.65 4.45
C ILE A 427 -6.70 4.44 3.63
N VAL A 428 -6.28 4.94 2.46
CA VAL A 428 -7.14 5.71 1.55
C VAL A 428 -8.34 4.87 1.10
N HIS A 429 -8.07 3.70 0.53
CA HIS A 429 -9.12 2.79 0.03
C HIS A 429 -9.94 2.14 1.17
N GLY A 430 -9.29 1.83 2.28
CA GLY A 430 -9.92 1.28 3.47
C GLY A 430 -10.88 2.28 4.12
N GLY A 431 -10.52 3.55 4.16
CA GLY A 431 -11.39 4.61 4.65
C GLY A 431 -12.66 4.75 3.82
N LYS A 432 -12.53 4.72 2.49
CA LYS A 432 -13.70 4.70 1.59
C LYS A 432 -14.62 3.53 1.91
N MET A 433 -14.07 2.33 2.12
CA MET A 433 -14.86 1.13 2.44
C MET A 433 -15.53 1.26 3.81
N THR A 434 -14.78 1.58 4.87
CA THR A 434 -15.30 1.76 6.24
C THR A 434 -16.42 2.79 6.29
N MET A 435 -16.24 3.97 5.67
CA MET A 435 -17.27 5.02 5.60
C MET A 435 -18.52 4.55 4.84
N THR A 436 -18.36 3.86 3.73
CA THR A 436 -19.48 3.34 2.94
C THR A 436 -20.28 2.31 3.73
N VAL A 437 -19.61 1.38 4.42
CA VAL A 437 -20.28 0.37 5.27
C VAL A 437 -21.09 1.06 6.38
N GLY A 438 -20.49 2.03 7.07
CA GLY A 438 -21.17 2.78 8.13
C GLY A 438 -22.39 3.54 7.64
N VAL A 439 -22.29 4.26 6.52
CA VAL A 439 -23.42 5.02 5.94
C VAL A 439 -24.57 4.08 5.56
N VAL A 440 -24.29 2.98 4.87
CA VAL A 440 -25.33 2.03 4.45
C VAL A 440 -26.00 1.39 5.68
N ALA A 441 -25.22 0.99 6.70
CA ALA A 441 -25.75 0.41 7.92
C ALA A 441 -26.69 1.38 8.65
N VAL A 442 -26.30 2.65 8.80
CA VAL A 442 -27.16 3.69 9.43
C VAL A 442 -28.43 3.93 8.61
N LEU A 443 -28.34 4.00 7.29
CA LEU A 443 -29.53 4.19 6.45
C LEU A 443 -30.51 3.03 6.60
N VAL A 444 -30.05 1.79 6.60
CA VAL A 444 -30.89 0.60 6.81
C VAL A 444 -31.52 0.63 8.20
N SER A 445 -30.71 0.85 9.25
CA SER A 445 -31.19 0.92 10.63
C SER A 445 -32.22 2.03 10.82
N SER A 446 -32.00 3.20 10.24
CA SER A 446 -32.89 4.36 10.34
C SER A 446 -34.24 4.13 9.66
N VAL A 447 -34.26 3.50 8.49
CA VAL A 447 -35.52 3.16 7.80
C VAL A 447 -36.36 2.23 8.67
N ILE A 448 -35.76 1.18 9.23
CA ILE A 448 -36.46 0.24 10.13
C ILE A 448 -36.96 0.98 11.39
N ALA A 449 -36.08 1.77 12.02
CA ALA A 449 -36.36 2.50 13.24
C ALA A 449 -37.51 3.53 13.06
N ILE A 450 -37.50 4.26 11.94
CA ILE A 450 -38.54 5.23 11.61
C ILE A 450 -39.91 4.53 11.43
N LEU A 451 -39.92 3.43 10.68
CA LEU A 451 -41.15 2.67 10.46
C LEU A 451 -41.71 2.11 11.77
N VAL A 452 -40.89 1.37 12.54
CA VAL A 452 -41.32 0.76 13.80
C VAL A 452 -41.66 1.80 14.84
N GLY A 453 -40.80 2.80 15.06
CA GLY A 453 -41.02 3.84 16.07
C GLY A 453 -42.21 4.74 15.77
N CYS A 454 -42.42 5.10 14.49
CA CYS A 454 -43.56 5.91 14.06
C CYS A 454 -44.88 5.14 14.21
N ILE A 455 -44.96 3.89 13.78
CA ILE A 455 -46.17 3.06 13.91
C ILE A 455 -46.46 2.79 15.39
N ALA A 456 -45.49 2.36 16.17
CA ALA A 456 -45.69 2.11 17.61
C ALA A 456 -46.11 3.36 18.37
N GLY A 457 -45.43 4.50 18.19
CA GLY A 457 -45.69 5.74 18.90
C GLY A 457 -47.03 6.40 18.52
N TYR A 458 -47.40 6.32 17.22
CA TYR A 458 -48.62 6.99 16.76
C TYR A 458 -49.88 6.18 17.04
N PHE A 459 -49.92 4.88 16.68
CA PHE A 459 -51.14 4.07 16.84
C PHE A 459 -51.34 3.60 18.28
N GLY A 460 -50.29 3.35 19.04
CA GLY A 460 -50.39 2.94 20.45
C GLY A 460 -51.02 1.57 20.67
N GLY A 461 -51.52 1.31 21.90
CA GLY A 461 -52.28 0.11 22.25
C GLY A 461 -51.56 -1.20 22.00
N ALA A 462 -52.29 -2.17 21.44
CA ALA A 462 -51.75 -3.51 21.14
C ALA A 462 -50.61 -3.49 20.11
N ILE A 463 -50.65 -2.59 19.12
CA ILE A 463 -49.62 -2.42 18.09
C ILE A 463 -48.32 -1.96 18.74
N ASP A 464 -48.39 -0.98 19.60
CA ASP A 464 -47.22 -0.50 20.36
C ASP A 464 -46.62 -1.61 21.21
N THR A 465 -47.47 -2.32 21.98
CA THR A 465 -47.03 -3.41 22.84
C THR A 465 -46.34 -4.50 22.04
N LEU A 466 -46.90 -4.94 20.90
CA LEU A 466 -46.29 -5.95 20.04
C LEU A 466 -44.95 -5.51 19.48
N LEU A 467 -44.88 -4.31 18.88
CA LEU A 467 -43.66 -3.79 18.27
C LEU A 467 -42.55 -3.57 19.29
N MET A 468 -42.91 -3.13 20.51
CA MET A 468 -41.95 -2.96 21.59
C MET A 468 -41.45 -4.32 22.12
N ARG A 469 -42.28 -5.36 22.19
CA ARG A 469 -41.83 -6.73 22.49
C ARG A 469 -40.85 -7.26 21.46
N VAL A 470 -41.13 -7.05 20.18
CA VAL A 470 -40.17 -7.38 19.12
C VAL A 470 -38.83 -6.63 19.32
N THR A 471 -38.92 -5.32 19.61
CA THR A 471 -37.73 -4.49 19.88
C THR A 471 -36.95 -4.96 21.09
N GLU A 472 -37.61 -5.40 22.16
CA GLU A 472 -36.99 -5.97 23.37
C GLU A 472 -36.27 -7.29 23.04
N ILE A 473 -36.89 -8.19 22.26
CA ILE A 473 -36.27 -9.46 21.81
C ILE A 473 -34.98 -9.16 21.05
N PHE A 474 -35.01 -8.28 20.06
CA PHE A 474 -33.81 -7.90 19.32
C PHE A 474 -32.74 -7.25 20.19
N SER A 475 -33.14 -6.42 21.16
CA SER A 475 -32.20 -5.77 22.09
C SER A 475 -31.57 -6.75 23.11
N SER A 476 -32.22 -7.89 23.40
CA SER A 476 -31.69 -8.91 24.31
C SER A 476 -30.62 -9.78 23.68
N ILE A 477 -30.52 -9.81 22.37
CA ILE A 477 -29.53 -10.58 21.64
C ILE A 477 -28.16 -9.87 21.75
N PRO A 478 -27.11 -10.52 22.24
CA PRO A 478 -25.77 -9.94 22.28
C PRO A 478 -25.31 -9.62 20.84
N PHE A 479 -25.21 -8.32 20.53
CA PHE A 479 -25.00 -7.82 19.15
C PHE A 479 -23.78 -8.45 18.47
N LEU A 480 -22.59 -8.34 19.11
CA LEU A 480 -21.34 -8.81 18.50
C LEU A 480 -21.32 -10.33 18.24
N PRO A 481 -21.62 -11.20 19.22
CA PRO A 481 -21.69 -12.65 18.99
C PRO A 481 -22.66 -13.04 17.89
N PHE A 482 -23.83 -12.40 17.82
CA PHE A 482 -24.84 -12.70 16.80
C PHE A 482 -24.42 -12.24 15.41
N ALA A 483 -23.83 -11.05 15.28
CA ALA A 483 -23.28 -10.55 14.02
C ALA A 483 -22.11 -11.45 13.52
N MET A 484 -21.26 -11.92 14.45
CA MET A 484 -20.18 -12.86 14.13
C MET A 484 -20.74 -14.20 13.61
N LEU A 485 -21.77 -14.73 14.26
CA LEU A 485 -22.42 -15.99 13.85
C LEU A 485 -23.02 -15.86 12.45
N LEU A 486 -23.76 -14.79 12.16
CA LEU A 486 -24.34 -14.53 10.84
C LEU A 486 -23.25 -14.36 9.77
N SER A 487 -22.18 -13.63 10.09
CA SER A 487 -21.04 -13.47 9.17
C SER A 487 -20.35 -14.78 8.86
N GLN A 488 -20.21 -15.68 9.85
CA GLN A 488 -19.64 -17.01 9.65
C GLN A 488 -20.53 -17.92 8.79
N ILE A 489 -21.85 -17.85 8.98
CA ILE A 489 -22.80 -18.59 8.14
C ILE A 489 -22.64 -18.18 6.67
N ILE A 490 -22.60 -16.86 6.40
CA ILE A 490 -22.46 -16.32 5.04
C ILE A 490 -21.14 -16.74 4.40
N LYS A 491 -20.07 -16.86 5.18
CA LYS A 491 -18.76 -17.30 4.68
C LYS A 491 -18.79 -18.70 4.08
N ASN A 492 -19.69 -19.56 4.54
CA ASN A 492 -19.83 -20.93 4.04
C ASN A 492 -20.60 -21.02 2.70
N TYR A 493 -21.23 -19.92 2.26
CA TYR A 493 -21.91 -19.89 0.96
C TYR A 493 -20.99 -19.32 -0.12
N SER A 494 -21.08 -19.86 -1.34
CA SER A 494 -20.33 -19.41 -2.51
C SER A 494 -20.90 -18.11 -3.09
N VAL A 495 -20.90 -17.04 -2.32
CA VAL A 495 -21.33 -15.71 -2.75
C VAL A 495 -20.12 -14.86 -3.17
N SER A 496 -20.33 -13.97 -4.14
CA SER A 496 -19.28 -13.04 -4.58
C SER A 496 -18.83 -12.15 -3.40
N GLU A 497 -17.58 -11.70 -3.42
CA GLU A 497 -17.01 -10.83 -2.39
C GLU A 497 -17.84 -9.54 -2.19
N THR A 498 -18.29 -8.93 -3.28
CA THR A 498 -19.14 -7.72 -3.24
C THR A 498 -20.49 -8.00 -2.58
N MET A 499 -21.12 -9.14 -2.87
CA MET A 499 -22.37 -9.54 -2.25
C MET A 499 -22.18 -9.79 -0.75
N ARG A 500 -21.08 -10.41 -0.34
CA ARG A 500 -20.74 -10.64 1.08
C ARG A 500 -20.63 -9.33 1.85
N ILE A 501 -19.93 -8.34 1.29
CA ILE A 501 -19.81 -7.01 1.89
C ILE A 501 -21.19 -6.36 2.04
N PHE A 502 -22.02 -6.42 1.00
CA PHE A 502 -23.38 -5.88 1.03
C PHE A 502 -24.24 -6.54 2.11
N ILE A 503 -24.18 -7.87 2.26
CA ILE A 503 -24.92 -8.60 3.31
C ILE A 503 -24.41 -8.20 4.70
N ILE A 504 -23.10 -8.00 4.91
CA ILE A 504 -22.56 -7.51 6.18
C ILE A 504 -23.14 -6.12 6.51
N MET A 505 -23.24 -5.20 5.53
CA MET A 505 -23.86 -3.89 5.71
C MET A 505 -25.34 -4.02 6.14
N LEU A 506 -26.08 -4.94 5.51
CA LEU A 506 -27.49 -5.19 5.86
C LEU A 506 -27.62 -5.77 7.28
N ILE A 507 -26.77 -6.72 7.68
CA ILE A 507 -26.77 -7.29 9.02
C ILE A 507 -26.54 -6.21 10.07
N LEU A 508 -25.52 -5.38 9.87
CA LEU A 508 -25.20 -4.27 10.79
C LEU A 508 -26.40 -3.33 10.95
N GLY A 509 -27.01 -2.92 9.85
CA GLY A 509 -28.19 -2.07 9.87
C GLY A 509 -29.42 -2.73 10.49
N ALA A 510 -29.67 -4.01 10.16
CA ALA A 510 -30.81 -4.77 10.66
C ALA A 510 -30.75 -5.11 12.15
N LEU A 511 -29.58 -5.03 12.76
CA LEU A 511 -29.40 -5.28 14.20
C LEU A 511 -29.31 -3.97 15.02
N SER A 512 -29.04 -2.81 14.42
CA SER A 512 -28.75 -1.55 15.13
C SER A 512 -29.96 -0.62 15.33
N TRP A 513 -31.13 -0.96 14.82
CA TRP A 513 -32.31 -0.08 14.76
C TRP A 513 -33.06 0.12 16.07
N THR A 514 -32.92 -0.76 17.05
CA THR A 514 -33.78 -0.86 18.24
C THR A 514 -33.73 0.37 19.15
N GLY A 515 -32.53 0.95 19.33
CA GLY A 515 -32.33 2.17 20.14
C GLY A 515 -33.02 3.39 19.54
N LEU A 516 -32.80 3.59 18.23
CA LEU A 516 -33.41 4.70 17.47
C LEU A 516 -34.94 4.56 17.41
N ALA A 517 -35.46 3.33 17.24
CA ALA A 517 -36.91 3.10 17.22
C ALA A 517 -37.61 3.51 18.54
N ARG A 518 -37.01 3.14 19.69
CA ARG A 518 -37.53 3.54 21.01
C ARG A 518 -37.49 5.05 21.19
N MET A 519 -36.43 5.71 20.75
CA MET A 519 -36.34 7.17 20.81
C MET A 519 -37.39 7.82 19.92
N ILE A 520 -37.56 7.38 18.67
CA ILE A 520 -38.61 7.90 17.76
C ILE A 520 -39.99 7.69 18.35
N ARG A 521 -40.28 6.50 18.88
CA ARG A 521 -41.55 6.22 19.57
C ARG A 521 -41.84 7.26 20.68
N GLY A 522 -40.84 7.52 21.55
CA GLY A 522 -40.98 8.50 22.63
C GLY A 522 -41.30 9.90 22.13
N GLN A 523 -40.63 10.35 21.05
CA GLN A 523 -40.89 11.64 20.44
C GLN A 523 -42.28 11.71 19.78
N ILE A 524 -42.71 10.66 19.09
CA ILE A 524 -44.05 10.59 18.46
C ILE A 524 -45.16 10.61 19.50
N LEU A 525 -45.00 9.96 20.65
CA LEU A 525 -45.98 9.99 21.74
C LEU A 525 -46.22 11.41 22.24
N VAL A 526 -45.19 12.25 22.32
CA VAL A 526 -45.31 13.66 22.70
C VAL A 526 -45.97 14.48 21.58
N GLU A 527 -45.54 14.29 20.34
CA GLU A 527 -46.04 15.08 19.20
C GLU A 527 -47.49 14.79 18.84
N ARG A 528 -48.00 13.56 19.02
CA ARG A 528 -49.35 13.18 18.66
C ARG A 528 -50.45 13.84 19.52
N GLU A 529 -50.10 14.33 20.71
CA GLU A 529 -51.01 15.01 21.62
C GLU A 529 -51.14 16.52 21.33
N LYS A 530 -50.39 17.05 20.38
CA LYS A 530 -50.39 18.47 20.03
C LYS A 530 -51.65 18.88 19.27
N GLU A 531 -52.10 20.15 19.43
CA GLU A 531 -53.30 20.71 18.84
C GLU A 531 -53.42 20.54 17.33
N PHE A 532 -52.33 20.66 16.59
CA PHE A 532 -52.34 20.49 15.13
C PHE A 532 -52.71 19.06 14.69
N VAL A 533 -52.43 18.05 15.52
CA VAL A 533 -52.80 16.65 15.26
C VAL A 533 -54.32 16.50 15.51
N LEU A 534 -54.83 17.07 16.60
CA LEU A 534 -56.27 17.07 16.92
C LEU A 534 -57.07 17.79 15.83
N ALA A 535 -56.59 18.93 15.35
CA ALA A 535 -57.19 19.64 14.24
C ALA A 535 -57.19 18.80 12.95
N ALA A 536 -56.08 18.12 12.61
CA ALA A 536 -56.01 17.26 11.44
C ALA A 536 -56.98 16.06 11.50
N ARG A 537 -57.20 15.49 12.70
CA ARG A 537 -58.24 14.47 12.93
C ARG A 537 -59.63 15.01 12.76
N ALA A 538 -59.91 16.19 13.32
CA ALA A 538 -61.22 16.83 13.24
C ALA A 538 -61.68 17.08 11.80
N ILE A 539 -60.79 17.41 10.90
CA ILE A 539 -61.05 17.59 9.46
C ILE A 539 -60.97 16.29 8.63
N GLY A 540 -60.86 15.12 9.29
CA GLY A 540 -60.96 13.81 8.65
C GLY A 540 -59.71 13.36 7.87
N VAL A 541 -58.52 13.84 8.16
CA VAL A 541 -57.26 13.36 7.54
C VAL A 541 -56.99 11.95 8.04
N LYS A 542 -56.62 11.03 7.10
CA LYS A 542 -56.29 9.63 7.44
C LYS A 542 -55.13 9.58 8.45
N GLU A 543 -55.24 8.73 9.50
CA GLU A 543 -54.27 8.59 10.59
C GLU A 543 -52.84 8.31 10.09
N SER A 544 -52.68 7.44 9.11
CA SER A 544 -51.35 7.19 8.51
C SER A 544 -50.75 8.43 7.84
N LYS A 545 -51.60 9.29 7.25
CA LYS A 545 -51.15 10.55 6.65
C LYS A 545 -50.74 11.56 7.71
N ILE A 546 -51.45 11.60 8.85
CA ILE A 546 -51.10 12.42 10.00
C ILE A 546 -49.75 11.97 10.56
N ALA A 547 -49.57 10.67 10.83
CA ALA A 547 -48.35 10.12 11.37
C ALA A 547 -47.11 10.47 10.50
N PHE A 548 -47.15 10.17 9.20
CA PHE A 548 -45.98 10.31 8.33
C PHE A 548 -45.82 11.69 7.68
N LYS A 549 -46.89 12.48 7.48
CA LYS A 549 -46.80 13.79 6.81
C LYS A 549 -46.88 14.98 7.78
N HIS A 550 -47.46 14.81 8.95
CA HIS A 550 -47.63 15.92 9.91
C HIS A 550 -46.78 15.73 11.16
N VAL A 551 -46.73 14.53 11.77
CA VAL A 551 -45.98 14.28 13.01
C VAL A 551 -44.50 14.00 12.75
N LEU A 552 -44.18 13.04 11.88
CA LEU A 552 -42.79 12.65 11.59
C LEU A 552 -41.89 13.82 11.16
N PRO A 553 -42.32 14.77 10.30
CA PRO A 553 -41.49 15.92 9.93
C PRO A 553 -41.06 16.81 11.09
N ASN A 554 -41.85 16.90 12.15
CA ASN A 554 -41.56 17.74 13.32
C ASN A 554 -40.42 17.16 14.17
N ILE A 555 -40.21 15.85 14.13
CA ILE A 555 -39.14 15.18 14.88
C ILE A 555 -37.90 14.82 14.02
N ILE A 556 -37.94 15.16 12.73
CA ILE A 556 -36.86 14.75 11.80
C ILE A 556 -35.49 15.31 12.21
N SER A 557 -35.42 16.48 12.81
CA SER A 557 -34.21 17.08 13.31
C SER A 557 -33.56 16.24 14.43
N VAL A 558 -34.41 15.75 15.36
CA VAL A 558 -33.94 14.88 16.45
C VAL A 558 -33.48 13.53 15.91
N ILE A 559 -34.20 12.98 14.91
CA ILE A 559 -33.81 11.74 14.23
C ILE A 559 -32.42 11.90 13.56
N LEU A 560 -32.19 12.99 12.84
CA LEU A 560 -30.92 13.22 12.14
C LEU A 560 -29.74 13.36 13.09
N VAL A 561 -29.95 14.00 14.24
CA VAL A 561 -28.90 14.06 15.28
C VAL A 561 -28.58 12.67 15.80
N SER A 562 -29.57 11.85 16.11
CA SER A 562 -29.36 10.49 16.58
C SER A 562 -28.70 9.63 15.52
N MET A 563 -29.08 9.74 14.24
CA MET A 563 -28.43 9.06 13.12
C MET A 563 -26.95 9.44 12.99
N THR A 564 -26.57 10.69 13.30
CA THR A 564 -25.17 11.12 13.27
C THR A 564 -24.36 10.40 14.35
N LEU A 565 -24.89 10.26 15.55
CA LEU A 565 -24.24 9.52 16.64
C LEU A 565 -24.21 8.01 16.36
N ASP A 566 -25.29 7.45 15.82
CA ASP A 566 -25.37 6.05 15.42
C ASP A 566 -24.34 5.73 14.31
N PHE A 567 -24.03 6.69 13.45
CA PHE A 567 -22.99 6.53 12.43
C PHE A 567 -21.61 6.30 13.04
N ALA A 568 -21.24 7.04 14.07
CA ALA A 568 -20.00 6.80 14.82
C ALA A 568 -19.99 5.40 15.45
N GLY A 569 -21.10 4.97 16.04
CA GLY A 569 -21.29 3.62 16.58
C GLY A 569 -21.15 2.52 15.53
N CYS A 570 -21.74 2.72 14.34
CA CYS A 570 -21.64 1.77 13.22
C CYS A 570 -20.20 1.63 12.70
N LEU A 571 -19.44 2.73 12.63
CA LEU A 571 -18.00 2.68 12.24
C LEU A 571 -17.18 1.86 13.21
N LEU A 572 -17.38 2.05 14.53
CA LEU A 572 -16.67 1.27 15.55
C LEU A 572 -17.08 -0.20 15.51
N THR A 573 -18.35 -0.48 15.30
CA THR A 573 -18.87 -1.85 15.22
C THR A 573 -18.36 -2.59 13.99
N GLU A 574 -18.38 -1.95 12.80
CA GLU A 574 -17.75 -2.50 11.59
C GLU A 574 -16.28 -2.79 11.83
N SER A 575 -15.56 -1.82 12.40
CA SER A 575 -14.14 -1.95 12.64
C SER A 575 -13.83 -3.06 13.63
N SER A 576 -14.63 -3.23 14.68
CA SER A 576 -14.50 -4.32 15.65
C SER A 576 -14.74 -5.70 15.01
N LEU A 577 -15.80 -5.84 14.21
CA LEU A 577 -16.06 -7.08 13.48
C LEU A 577 -14.97 -7.40 12.45
N SER A 578 -14.49 -6.40 11.71
CA SER A 578 -13.41 -6.55 10.74
C SER A 578 -12.09 -6.89 11.41
N TYR A 579 -11.78 -6.30 12.57
CA TYR A 579 -10.63 -6.62 13.41
C TYR A 579 -10.64 -8.07 13.87
N LEU A 580 -11.81 -8.56 14.30
CA LEU A 580 -12.01 -9.95 14.73
C LEU A 580 -12.09 -10.95 13.55
N GLY A 581 -12.06 -10.49 12.30
CA GLY A 581 -12.12 -11.33 11.11
C GLY A 581 -13.52 -11.75 10.66
N PHE A 582 -14.58 -11.11 11.21
CA PHE A 582 -15.99 -11.38 10.86
C PHE A 582 -16.64 -10.28 10.02
N GLY A 583 -15.97 -9.15 9.80
CA GLY A 583 -16.40 -8.07 8.91
C GLY A 583 -15.89 -8.24 7.48
N VAL A 584 -15.52 -7.13 6.85
CA VAL A 584 -14.88 -7.12 5.53
C VAL A 584 -13.53 -7.81 5.61
N GLN A 585 -13.35 -8.85 4.80
CA GLN A 585 -12.14 -9.65 4.83
C GLN A 585 -11.08 -9.13 3.87
N GLN A 586 -9.82 -9.46 4.18
CA GLN A 586 -8.73 -9.29 3.23
C GLN A 586 -8.99 -10.13 1.96
N PRO A 587 -8.55 -9.68 0.77
CA PRO A 587 -7.52 -8.64 0.57
C PRO A 587 -8.05 -7.19 0.59
N ARG A 588 -9.36 -6.93 0.51
CA ARG A 588 -9.92 -5.57 0.52
C ARG A 588 -9.65 -4.88 1.86
N PRO A 589 -9.08 -3.67 1.87
CA PRO A 589 -8.82 -2.95 3.10
C PRO A 589 -10.10 -2.33 3.69
N THR A 590 -10.19 -2.36 5.03
CA THR A 590 -10.95 -1.43 5.89
C THR A 590 -10.04 -1.00 7.01
N TRP A 591 -10.32 0.13 7.66
CA TRP A 591 -9.52 0.52 8.83
C TRP A 591 -9.55 -0.54 9.93
N GLY A 592 -10.69 -1.22 10.11
CA GLY A 592 -10.85 -2.31 11.07
C GLY A 592 -9.97 -3.54 10.76
N ASN A 593 -10.00 -4.04 9.52
CA ASN A 593 -9.20 -5.23 9.18
C ASN A 593 -7.70 -4.94 9.03
N MET A 594 -7.31 -3.67 8.85
CA MET A 594 -5.90 -3.27 8.92
C MET A 594 -5.37 -3.37 10.35
N LEU A 595 -6.22 -3.15 11.35
CA LEU A 595 -5.85 -3.31 12.76
C LEU A 595 -5.66 -4.78 13.17
N SER A 596 -6.19 -5.76 12.44
CA SER A 596 -6.11 -7.18 12.80
C SER A 596 -4.67 -7.71 12.94
N GLY A 597 -3.70 -7.10 12.25
CA GLY A 597 -2.27 -7.39 12.41
C GLY A 597 -1.74 -7.12 13.83
N SER A 598 -2.37 -6.21 14.59
CA SER A 598 -1.97 -5.88 15.97
C SER A 598 -2.33 -6.97 17.01
N ASN A 599 -2.93 -8.07 16.62
CA ASN A 599 -3.06 -9.25 17.47
C ASN A 599 -1.70 -9.94 17.72
N ASN A 600 -0.67 -9.61 16.93
CA ASN A 600 0.67 -10.13 17.08
C ASN A 600 1.54 -9.15 17.87
N SER A 601 2.13 -9.60 19.00
CA SER A 601 3.01 -8.79 19.84
C SER A 601 4.23 -8.23 19.08
N THR A 602 4.77 -9.00 18.13
CA THR A 602 5.87 -8.55 17.27
C THR A 602 5.47 -7.32 16.43
N VAL A 603 4.23 -7.30 15.90
CA VAL A 603 3.72 -6.17 15.13
C VAL A 603 3.54 -4.94 16.00
N ILE A 604 3.00 -5.11 17.22
CA ILE A 604 2.83 -3.99 18.16
C ILE A 604 4.17 -3.36 18.52
N GLN A 605 5.17 -4.18 18.83
CA GLN A 605 6.46 -3.71 19.33
C GLN A 605 7.36 -3.13 18.23
N ASN A 606 7.38 -3.77 17.04
CA ASN A 606 8.37 -3.45 16.02
C ASN A 606 7.82 -2.69 14.81
N TYR A 607 6.50 -2.80 14.54
CA TYR A 607 5.89 -2.26 13.30
C TYR A 607 4.70 -1.34 13.61
N TRP A 608 4.92 -0.37 14.52
CA TRP A 608 3.92 0.54 15.06
C TRP A 608 3.04 1.24 14.01
N TRP A 609 3.56 1.52 12.81
CA TRP A 609 2.84 2.22 11.75
C TRP A 609 1.68 1.41 11.17
N GLN A 610 1.75 0.06 11.25
CA GLN A 610 0.73 -0.82 10.68
C GLN A 610 -0.60 -0.73 11.43
N TRP A 611 -0.55 -0.43 12.74
CA TRP A 611 -1.74 -0.29 13.57
C TRP A 611 -2.04 1.16 13.96
N LEU A 612 -1.02 1.98 14.19
CA LEU A 612 -1.20 3.36 14.65
C LEU A 612 -1.95 4.22 13.60
N PHE A 613 -1.57 4.15 12.33
CA PHE A 613 -2.21 4.96 11.31
C PHE A 613 -3.69 4.59 11.10
N PRO A 614 -4.11 3.32 10.91
CA PRO A 614 -5.52 2.98 10.81
C PRO A 614 -6.32 3.37 12.07
N ALA A 615 -5.75 3.17 13.28
CA ALA A 615 -6.36 3.59 14.53
C ALA A 615 -6.57 5.11 14.60
N LEU A 616 -5.56 5.90 14.20
CA LEU A 616 -5.65 7.35 14.17
C LEU A 616 -6.77 7.84 13.25
N PHE A 617 -6.82 7.34 12.01
CA PHE A 617 -7.84 7.74 11.03
C PHE A 617 -9.25 7.38 11.51
N LEU A 618 -9.44 6.18 12.06
CA LEU A 618 -10.71 5.74 12.64
C LEU A 618 -11.11 6.61 13.84
N SER A 619 -10.18 6.87 14.76
CA SER A 619 -10.44 7.67 15.96
C SER A 619 -10.81 9.12 15.60
N VAL A 620 -10.07 9.75 14.67
CA VAL A 620 -10.37 11.11 14.21
C VAL A 620 -11.76 11.17 13.58
N ALA A 621 -12.13 10.20 12.74
CA ALA A 621 -13.44 10.14 12.13
C ALA A 621 -14.56 10.06 13.20
N VAL A 622 -14.45 9.11 14.13
CA VAL A 622 -15.43 8.89 15.20
C VAL A 622 -15.55 10.10 16.12
N ILE A 623 -14.43 10.69 16.53
CA ILE A 623 -14.43 11.90 17.38
C ILE A 623 -15.10 13.08 16.66
N CYS A 624 -14.76 13.32 15.39
CA CYS A 624 -15.37 14.40 14.62
C CYS A 624 -16.89 14.22 14.47
N ILE A 625 -17.32 12.99 14.16
CA ILE A 625 -18.76 12.67 14.02
C ILE A 625 -19.49 12.89 15.35
N ASN A 626 -18.95 12.44 16.48
CA ASN A 626 -19.54 12.64 17.80
C ASN A 626 -19.62 14.13 18.17
N VAL A 627 -18.54 14.90 17.98
CA VAL A 627 -18.52 16.36 18.25
C VAL A 627 -19.55 17.10 17.39
N ILE A 628 -19.73 16.70 16.13
CA ILE A 628 -20.74 17.26 15.23
C ILE A 628 -22.15 16.88 15.73
N GLY A 629 -22.37 15.61 16.10
CA GLY A 629 -23.65 15.12 16.62
C GLY A 629 -24.06 15.85 17.91
N ASP A 630 -23.14 15.99 18.86
CA ASP A 630 -23.38 16.72 20.11
C ASP A 630 -23.66 18.20 19.86
N ALA A 631 -22.94 18.84 18.94
CA ALA A 631 -23.19 20.24 18.60
C ALA A 631 -24.55 20.44 17.93
N LEU A 632 -24.99 19.50 17.08
CA LEU A 632 -26.32 19.51 16.48
C LEU A 632 -27.38 19.29 17.55
N ARG A 633 -27.16 18.37 18.50
CA ARG A 633 -28.07 18.13 19.62
C ARG A 633 -28.25 19.37 20.48
N ASP A 634 -27.16 20.03 20.86
CA ASP A 634 -27.22 21.24 21.68
C ASP A 634 -27.86 22.42 20.94
N ALA A 635 -27.70 22.50 19.62
CA ALA A 635 -28.34 23.54 18.79
C ALA A 635 -29.86 23.34 18.62
N LEU A 636 -30.35 22.12 18.85
CA LEU A 636 -31.78 21.78 18.82
C LEU A 636 -32.44 21.83 20.19
N ASP A 637 -31.69 22.00 21.29
CA ASP A 637 -32.24 22.08 22.64
C ASP A 637 -32.84 23.49 22.86
N PRO A 638 -34.17 23.60 23.04
CA PRO A 638 -34.84 24.91 23.21
C PRO A 638 -34.57 25.59 24.56
N LYS A 639 -33.84 24.89 25.49
CA LYS A 639 -33.53 25.42 26.84
C LYS A 639 -32.20 26.19 26.92
N LYS A 640 -31.48 26.30 25.84
CA LYS A 640 -30.29 27.11 25.69
C LYS A 640 -30.49 28.17 24.62
#